data_a84fbee95eded8d6f41b97a4e0bcab58
#
_entry.id   a84fbee95eded8d6f41b97a4e0bcab58
#
_cell.length_a   1.000
_cell.length_b   1.000
_cell.length_c   1.000
_cell.angle_alpha   90.00
_cell.angle_beta   90.00
_cell.angle_gamma   90.00
#
_symmetry.space_group_name_H-M   'P 1'
#
loop_
_entity.id
_entity.type
_entity.pdbx_description
1 polymer ?
#
loop_
_entity_poly.entity_id
_entity_poly.type
_entity_poly.pdbx_seq_one_letter_code
_entity_poly.pdbx_strand_id
1 'polypeptide(L)'
;SVLSALNALQPDLILLEGPLEAEAILPFANHPDMQAPVAVLVYGSVAEENEPRASFFPFAEFSPEWQAIQYGLRQQIPLRFIDLPQAYNLADNWLAPASPTPSEDVSPSESGEVRRDMIDPIGLLAQAAGYYDSERFWEHLVEQRPHVGEVFQAIHEAMSAIREQVIDDGSPRQQREACREAYMRQCLRQAEKDGYQQIVVVCGAWHTPALVELKTTKKTDTALLKTLNKIKTQAAWIPWTYSRLLTNSGYGAGIESPAWYQHLWAYYQHDPIDAEKISISWLAKFAQELRAQGLDASSAQLIDAARLIASLAALRGRELPDLDDLNEAIVSILHHGNALPSQLAQKMLVGEVLGSVPDDVPSLPIQQDFLKLCKSLRLKQEADSKALELDLRKDLDLARSQFLHRLNLLGITWGNYQGGGGRGSFKENWILQWQPELSLKLLETAVWGQSIQEATDNYIQHQLIHEQHIAKVAQLMQSVLLADLAQTMPALIRHIMNLSAQSSDISHLIDALEPLANTWRYSDVRKTDSQAVGDVVESFVTRICIGLLPACNSLNDDAAEQRLTELKTIDRVLQRLEKPSLTQAWHQTVLKLTTMANLHGLIAGWCCRIAQNYELLSAEQAAERFALALSQANNPEQAAHWFAGFLTDQGLSLLHDEALWQLVDSWLVHLSEDHFVQLLPLLRRTIATFSHPERQQIAAKVDGQQQQQQRQQTLNNQRGQLVLPVLAQIFGVRL
;
A
#
# COMPACT_ATOMS: atom_id res chain seq x y z
N SER A 1 24.07 14.00 -27.22
CA SER A 1 25.50 14.14 -26.80
C SER A 1 26.25 12.81 -26.91
N VAL A 2 25.85 11.72 -26.20
CA VAL A 2 26.58 10.42 -26.21
C VAL A 2 26.67 9.82 -27.61
N LEU A 3 25.58 9.79 -28.41
CA LEU A 3 25.61 9.27 -29.78
C LEU A 3 26.57 10.06 -30.68
N SER A 4 26.62 11.39 -30.55
CA SER A 4 27.55 12.22 -31.29
C SER A 4 29.00 11.89 -30.96
N ALA A 5 29.30 11.66 -29.68
CA ALA A 5 30.62 11.23 -29.22
C ALA A 5 31.00 9.84 -29.75
N LEU A 6 30.09 8.87 -29.69
CA LEU A 6 30.31 7.52 -30.22
C LEU A 6 30.56 7.53 -31.73
N ASN A 7 29.78 8.33 -32.47
CA ASN A 7 29.98 8.49 -33.93
C ASN A 7 31.32 9.19 -34.28
N ALA A 8 31.77 10.13 -33.46
CA ALA A 8 33.05 10.82 -33.70
C ALA A 8 34.25 9.94 -33.32
N LEU A 9 34.17 9.19 -32.25
CA LEU A 9 35.26 8.39 -31.70
C LEU A 9 35.40 7.01 -32.35
N GLN A 10 34.32 6.46 -32.93
CA GLN A 10 34.31 5.13 -33.57
C GLN A 10 35.01 4.06 -32.70
N PRO A 11 34.47 3.76 -31.49
CA PRO A 11 35.12 2.86 -30.54
C PRO A 11 35.18 1.41 -31.07
N ASP A 12 36.21 0.68 -30.61
CA ASP A 12 36.32 -0.78 -30.79
C ASP A 12 35.83 -1.57 -29.57
N LEU A 13 35.55 -0.85 -28.45
CA LEU A 13 34.89 -1.36 -27.23
C LEU A 13 34.12 -0.25 -26.54
N ILE A 14 32.89 -0.56 -26.08
CA ILE A 14 32.09 0.33 -25.25
C ILE A 14 31.97 -0.30 -23.86
N LEU A 15 32.36 0.43 -22.82
CA LEU A 15 32.22 0.08 -21.43
C LEU A 15 31.13 0.93 -20.83
N LEU A 16 30.17 0.28 -20.14
CA LEU A 16 28.96 0.91 -19.59
C LEU A 16 28.91 0.75 -18.08
N GLU A 17 28.57 1.80 -17.36
CA GLU A 17 28.16 1.68 -15.97
C GLU A 17 26.86 0.91 -15.90
N GLY A 18 26.88 -0.24 -15.23
CA GLY A 18 25.73 -1.14 -15.11
C GLY A 18 26.13 -2.51 -14.59
N PRO A 19 25.15 -3.37 -14.33
CA PRO A 19 25.38 -4.65 -13.68
C PRO A 19 26.03 -5.69 -14.58
N LEU A 20 27.16 -6.23 -14.18
CA LEU A 20 27.86 -7.29 -14.90
C LEU A 20 26.94 -8.49 -15.20
N GLU A 21 26.04 -8.81 -14.28
CA GLU A 21 25.08 -9.91 -14.38
C GLU A 21 24.14 -9.81 -15.59
N ALA A 22 24.00 -8.61 -16.16
CA ALA A 22 23.16 -8.38 -17.33
C ALA A 22 23.86 -8.64 -18.67
N GLU A 23 25.16 -8.90 -18.72
CA GLU A 23 25.89 -9.09 -20.01
C GLU A 23 25.29 -10.22 -20.85
N ALA A 24 24.84 -11.31 -20.20
CA ALA A 24 24.27 -12.45 -20.92
C ALA A 24 22.91 -12.13 -21.58
N ILE A 25 22.19 -11.16 -21.06
CA ILE A 25 20.87 -10.74 -21.57
C ILE A 25 20.93 -9.45 -22.39
N LEU A 26 22.09 -8.81 -22.47
CA LEU A 26 22.29 -7.56 -23.20
C LEU A 26 21.90 -7.64 -24.68
N PRO A 27 22.17 -8.72 -25.44
CA PRO A 27 21.79 -8.83 -26.84
C PRO A 27 20.29 -8.71 -27.11
N PHE A 28 19.44 -9.04 -26.15
CA PHE A 28 17.98 -8.93 -26.27
C PHE A 28 17.51 -7.46 -26.34
N ALA A 29 18.33 -6.51 -25.89
CA ALA A 29 18.00 -5.08 -25.98
C ALA A 29 17.79 -4.62 -27.44
N ASN A 30 18.33 -5.32 -28.44
CA ASN A 30 18.11 -5.03 -29.85
C ASN A 30 16.93 -5.81 -30.48
N HIS A 31 16.13 -6.51 -29.67
CA HIS A 31 14.95 -7.20 -30.21
C HIS A 31 13.93 -6.19 -30.76
N PRO A 32 13.30 -6.45 -31.93
CA PRO A 32 12.37 -5.50 -32.57
C PRO A 32 11.18 -5.09 -31.69
N ASP A 33 10.69 -6.01 -30.83
CA ASP A 33 9.55 -5.78 -29.95
C ASP A 33 9.95 -5.30 -28.55
N MET A 34 11.27 -5.09 -28.30
CA MET A 34 11.75 -4.46 -27.07
C MET A 34 11.49 -2.96 -27.13
N GLN A 35 10.69 -2.44 -26.22
CA GLN A 35 10.32 -1.01 -26.18
C GLN A 35 10.62 -0.42 -24.81
N ALA A 36 11.52 0.56 -24.78
CA ALA A 36 11.78 1.33 -23.56
C ALA A 36 10.54 2.18 -23.16
N PRO A 37 10.33 2.45 -21.84
CA PRO A 37 11.26 2.22 -20.75
C PRO A 37 11.30 0.77 -20.28
N VAL A 38 12.49 0.22 -20.11
CA VAL A 38 12.72 -1.12 -19.57
C VAL A 38 13.76 -1.04 -18.47
N ALA A 39 13.85 -2.07 -17.62
CA ALA A 39 14.90 -2.14 -16.62
C ALA A 39 15.55 -3.52 -16.59
N VAL A 40 16.81 -3.57 -16.17
CA VAL A 40 17.42 -4.81 -15.70
C VAL A 40 17.16 -4.95 -14.23
N LEU A 41 16.50 -6.01 -13.83
CA LEU A 41 16.38 -6.46 -12.46
C LEU A 41 17.50 -7.42 -12.13
N VAL A 42 18.30 -7.11 -11.10
CA VAL A 42 19.26 -8.04 -10.52
C VAL A 42 18.84 -8.33 -9.09
N TYR A 43 18.69 -9.60 -8.74
CA TYR A 43 18.21 -10.02 -7.42
C TYR A 43 18.95 -11.23 -6.89
N GLY A 44 18.97 -11.37 -5.57
CA GLY A 44 19.58 -12.48 -4.87
C GLY A 44 19.12 -12.53 -3.41
N SER A 45 19.52 -13.55 -2.65
CA SER A 45 19.24 -13.67 -1.24
C SER A 45 20.51 -13.92 -0.45
N VAL A 46 20.61 -13.32 0.74
CA VAL A 46 21.67 -13.60 1.70
C VAL A 46 21.25 -14.85 2.47
N ALA A 47 22.03 -15.92 2.33
CA ALA A 47 21.66 -17.26 2.84
C ALA A 47 21.47 -17.33 4.36
N GLU A 48 22.14 -16.47 5.13
CA GLU A 48 22.08 -16.48 6.60
C GLU A 48 20.89 -15.66 7.15
N GLU A 49 20.41 -14.65 6.43
CA GLU A 49 19.36 -13.74 6.89
C GLU A 49 18.01 -14.01 6.23
N ASN A 50 17.98 -14.82 5.17
CA ASN A 50 16.82 -15.02 4.31
C ASN A 50 16.19 -13.71 3.81
N GLU A 51 16.99 -12.62 3.77
CA GLU A 51 16.60 -11.32 3.28
C GLU A 51 16.81 -11.26 1.76
N PRO A 52 15.75 -11.14 0.99
CA PRO A 52 15.84 -10.93 -0.44
C PRO A 52 16.29 -9.49 -0.72
N ARG A 53 17.22 -9.33 -1.64
CA ARG A 53 17.73 -8.02 -2.07
C ARG A 53 17.68 -7.92 -3.59
N ALA A 54 17.34 -6.74 -4.07
CA ALA A 54 17.25 -6.46 -5.50
C ALA A 54 17.77 -5.06 -5.83
N SER A 55 18.29 -4.94 -7.07
CA SER A 55 18.65 -3.67 -7.67
C SER A 55 18.01 -3.58 -9.05
N PHE A 56 17.58 -2.37 -9.42
CA PHE A 56 16.96 -2.07 -10.69
C PHE A 56 17.82 -1.07 -11.46
N PHE A 57 18.00 -1.32 -12.74
CA PHE A 57 18.75 -0.48 -13.66
C PHE A 57 17.82 -0.07 -14.80
N PRO A 58 17.13 1.07 -14.67
CA PRO A 58 16.14 1.49 -15.65
C PRO A 58 16.79 2.16 -16.85
N PHE A 59 16.20 1.95 -18.04
CA PHE A 59 16.59 2.54 -19.30
C PHE A 59 15.36 3.12 -19.98
N ALA A 60 15.39 4.42 -20.25
CA ALA A 60 14.46 5.07 -21.16
C ALA A 60 15.07 5.18 -22.55
N GLU A 61 14.27 5.46 -23.57
CA GLU A 61 14.75 5.61 -24.93
C GLU A 61 15.81 6.73 -25.05
N PHE A 62 15.65 7.80 -24.28
CA PHE A 62 16.58 8.93 -24.24
C PHE A 62 17.77 8.73 -23.28
N SER A 63 17.84 7.62 -22.52
CA SER A 63 18.97 7.36 -21.60
C SER A 63 20.28 7.18 -22.36
N PRO A 64 21.37 7.83 -21.93
CA PRO A 64 22.69 7.70 -22.56
C PRO A 64 23.16 6.25 -22.69
N GLU A 65 22.96 5.46 -21.62
CA GLU A 65 23.32 4.05 -21.56
C GLU A 65 22.52 3.22 -22.57
N TRP A 66 21.21 3.47 -22.69
CA TRP A 66 20.36 2.80 -23.68
C TRP A 66 20.81 3.10 -25.09
N GLN A 67 21.12 4.34 -25.36
CA GLN A 67 21.62 4.77 -26.71
C GLN A 67 22.98 4.16 -27.02
N ALA A 68 23.87 4.05 -26.03
CA ALA A 68 25.16 3.38 -26.20
C ALA A 68 24.99 1.87 -26.42
N ILE A 69 24.07 1.21 -25.73
CA ILE A 69 23.72 -0.21 -25.94
C ILE A 69 23.20 -0.40 -27.39
N GLN A 70 22.23 0.39 -27.82
CA GLN A 70 21.62 0.30 -29.12
C GLN A 70 22.67 0.56 -30.26
N TYR A 71 23.56 1.55 -30.02
CA TYR A 71 24.65 1.85 -30.97
C TYR A 71 25.61 0.67 -31.09
N GLY A 72 26.10 0.15 -29.96
CA GLY A 72 27.04 -0.97 -29.95
C GLY A 72 26.46 -2.23 -30.60
N LEU A 73 25.22 -2.59 -30.29
CA LEU A 73 24.57 -3.76 -30.87
C LEU A 73 24.33 -3.61 -32.38
N ARG A 74 23.92 -2.42 -32.86
CA ARG A 74 23.73 -2.15 -34.30
C ARG A 74 25.03 -2.15 -35.09
N GLN A 75 26.09 -1.60 -34.48
CA GLN A 75 27.43 -1.52 -35.13
C GLN A 75 28.28 -2.78 -34.87
N GLN A 76 27.76 -3.76 -34.14
CA GLN A 76 28.47 -4.98 -33.73
C GLN A 76 29.75 -4.70 -32.94
N ILE A 77 29.76 -3.63 -32.14
CA ILE A 77 30.87 -3.28 -31.26
C ILE A 77 30.65 -4.01 -29.92
N PRO A 78 31.70 -4.66 -29.39
CA PRO A 78 31.60 -5.28 -28.05
C PRO A 78 31.17 -4.30 -26.97
N LEU A 79 30.27 -4.78 -26.11
CA LEU A 79 29.72 -4.06 -24.98
C LEU A 79 30.04 -4.83 -23.68
N ARG A 80 30.51 -4.14 -22.64
CA ARG A 80 30.71 -4.72 -21.30
C ARG A 80 30.21 -3.79 -20.23
N PHE A 81 29.59 -4.34 -19.20
CA PHE A 81 29.28 -3.61 -17.98
C PHE A 81 30.48 -3.56 -17.04
N ILE A 82 30.69 -2.41 -16.40
CA ILE A 82 31.90 -2.16 -15.60
C ILE A 82 31.62 -1.72 -14.16
N ASP A 83 30.37 -1.62 -13.71
CA ASP A 83 30.08 -1.33 -12.32
C ASP A 83 30.37 -2.54 -11.43
N LEU A 84 30.51 -2.29 -10.12
CA LEU A 84 30.71 -3.36 -9.13
C LEU A 84 29.58 -4.40 -9.27
N PRO A 85 29.90 -5.69 -9.51
CA PRO A 85 28.87 -6.71 -9.64
C PRO A 85 27.89 -6.70 -8.48
N GLN A 86 26.61 -6.82 -8.79
CA GLN A 86 25.55 -6.80 -7.78
C GLN A 86 25.67 -7.96 -6.79
N ALA A 87 26.34 -9.04 -7.19
CA ALA A 87 26.72 -10.12 -6.29
C ALA A 87 27.51 -9.65 -5.06
N TYR A 88 28.29 -8.58 -5.16
CA TYR A 88 28.99 -7.95 -4.03
C TYR A 88 28.15 -6.83 -3.40
N ASN A 89 27.49 -6.04 -4.24
CA ASN A 89 26.71 -4.88 -3.79
C ASN A 89 25.53 -5.30 -2.90
N LEU A 90 24.87 -6.41 -3.23
CA LEU A 90 23.76 -6.96 -2.48
C LEU A 90 24.19 -7.85 -1.29
N ALA A 91 25.45 -8.24 -1.21
CA ALA A 91 25.98 -9.07 -0.12
C ALA A 91 26.20 -8.25 1.17
N ASP A 92 26.67 -7.00 1.02
CA ASP A 92 27.04 -6.14 2.13
C ASP A 92 25.96 -5.08 2.40
N ASN A 93 25.75 -4.73 3.68
CA ASN A 93 24.80 -3.70 4.10
C ASN A 93 25.41 -2.29 3.94
N TRP A 94 25.72 -1.89 2.71
CA TRP A 94 26.18 -0.54 2.40
C TRP A 94 25.15 0.56 2.72
N LEU A 95 23.88 0.17 2.76
CA LEU A 95 22.74 0.99 3.09
C LEU A 95 22.09 0.38 4.34
N ALA A 96 22.64 0.65 5.52
CA ALA A 96 21.80 0.60 6.68
C ALA A 96 20.65 1.60 6.41
N PRO A 97 19.38 1.19 6.45
CA PRO A 97 18.29 2.14 6.33
C PRO A 97 18.48 3.15 7.45
N ALA A 98 18.63 4.43 7.10
CA ALA A 98 18.34 5.50 8.03
C ALA A 98 16.90 5.22 8.47
N SER A 99 16.72 4.63 9.65
CA SER A 99 15.42 4.40 10.24
C SER A 99 14.67 5.72 10.19
N PRO A 100 13.54 5.83 9.49
CA PRO A 100 12.64 6.92 9.72
C PRO A 100 11.94 6.61 11.04
N THR A 101 12.54 7.03 12.15
CA THR A 101 11.77 7.32 13.35
C THR A 101 10.96 8.57 13.02
N PRO A 102 9.63 8.51 12.92
CA PRO A 102 8.82 9.70 12.97
C PRO A 102 8.85 10.17 14.43
N SER A 103 9.77 11.04 14.77
CA SER A 103 9.59 11.91 15.91
C SER A 103 8.68 13.04 15.45
N GLU A 104 7.37 12.90 15.72
CA GLU A 104 6.47 14.02 15.90
C GLU A 104 7.10 14.96 16.93
N ASP A 105 7.02 16.27 16.66
CA ASP A 105 7.54 17.41 17.41
C ASP A 105 8.99 17.84 17.14
N VAL A 106 9.19 18.47 15.96
CA VAL A 106 10.16 19.58 15.88
C VAL A 106 9.54 20.71 15.04
N SER A 107 9.18 21.79 15.74
CA SER A 107 8.89 23.10 15.15
C SER A 107 10.05 23.56 14.24
N PRO A 108 9.78 24.29 13.16
CA PRO A 108 10.85 24.79 12.30
C PRO A 108 11.66 25.86 13.03
N SER A 109 12.81 25.48 13.57
CA SER A 109 13.81 26.44 14.02
C SER A 109 14.64 26.88 12.82
N GLU A 110 14.68 28.20 12.64
CA GLU A 110 15.60 28.92 11.77
C GLU A 110 17.05 28.60 12.08
N SER A 111 17.61 27.58 11.47
CA SER A 111 19.04 27.42 11.28
C SER A 111 19.28 26.54 10.07
N GLY A 112 19.70 27.14 8.97
CA GLY A 112 20.05 26.48 7.72
C GLY A 112 21.30 25.60 7.84
N GLU A 113 21.23 24.52 8.60
CA GLU A 113 22.16 23.41 8.47
C GLU A 113 21.60 22.42 7.45
N VAL A 114 22.08 22.58 6.21
CA VAL A 114 21.95 21.59 5.14
C VAL A 114 22.36 20.23 5.73
N ARG A 115 21.44 19.27 5.71
CA ARG A 115 21.77 17.87 6.02
C ARG A 115 22.95 17.46 5.15
N ARG A 116 24.10 17.27 5.76
CA ARG A 116 25.38 16.92 5.12
C ARG A 116 25.44 15.51 4.52
N ASP A 117 24.33 14.80 4.50
CA ASP A 117 24.28 13.38 4.16
C ASP A 117 24.15 13.07 2.65
N MET A 118 23.96 14.06 1.79
CA MET A 118 23.93 13.88 0.35
C MET A 118 24.67 15.03 -0.34
N ILE A 119 25.92 14.80 -0.74
CA ILE A 119 26.57 15.69 -1.70
C ILE A 119 25.90 15.44 -3.04
N ASP A 120 25.11 16.40 -3.50
CA ASP A 120 24.65 16.49 -4.87
C ASP A 120 25.65 17.32 -5.68
N PRO A 121 26.56 16.70 -6.45
CA PRO A 121 27.59 17.45 -7.19
C PRO A 121 26.99 18.38 -8.25
N ILE A 122 25.88 17.95 -8.86
CA ILE A 122 25.20 18.75 -9.89
C ILE A 122 24.47 19.90 -9.24
N GLY A 123 23.84 19.69 -8.08
CA GLY A 123 23.23 20.76 -7.28
C GLY A 123 24.24 21.83 -6.81
N LEU A 124 25.44 21.42 -6.42
CA LEU A 124 26.52 22.36 -6.10
C LEU A 124 26.92 23.21 -7.31
N LEU A 125 27.05 22.60 -8.48
CA LEU A 125 27.34 23.32 -9.72
C LEU A 125 26.20 24.25 -10.11
N ALA A 126 24.96 23.78 -10.00
CA ALA A 126 23.76 24.55 -10.26
C ALA A 126 23.71 25.80 -9.38
N GLN A 127 23.92 25.63 -8.07
CA GLN A 127 23.92 26.73 -7.12
C GLN A 127 25.06 27.73 -7.41
N ALA A 128 26.27 27.25 -7.74
CA ALA A 128 27.38 28.10 -8.13
C ALA A 128 27.11 28.89 -9.42
N ALA A 129 26.33 28.32 -10.33
CA ALA A 129 25.90 28.94 -11.59
C ALA A 129 24.62 29.80 -11.45
N GLY A 130 24.03 29.90 -10.25
CA GLY A 130 22.83 30.68 -9.98
C GLY A 130 21.51 29.98 -10.29
N TYR A 131 21.52 28.66 -10.43
CA TYR A 131 20.31 27.84 -10.59
C TYR A 131 19.85 27.30 -9.23
N TYR A 132 18.53 27.22 -9.05
CA TYR A 132 17.92 26.63 -7.84
C TYR A 132 17.62 25.15 -7.98
N ASP A 133 17.74 24.59 -9.20
CA ASP A 133 17.37 23.24 -9.58
C ASP A 133 18.48 22.59 -10.41
N SER A 134 18.95 21.42 -9.99
CA SER A 134 20.01 20.66 -10.64
C SER A 134 19.60 20.10 -12.00
N GLU A 135 18.32 19.72 -12.18
CA GLU A 135 17.81 19.20 -13.45
C GLU A 135 17.76 20.31 -14.52
N ARG A 136 17.32 21.53 -14.14
CA ARG A 136 17.32 22.71 -15.02
C ARG A 136 18.72 23.14 -15.42
N PHE A 137 19.64 23.13 -14.45
CA PHE A 137 21.04 23.40 -14.75
C PHE A 137 21.61 22.42 -15.75
N TRP A 138 21.35 21.11 -15.56
CA TRP A 138 21.80 20.04 -16.45
C TRP A 138 21.17 20.16 -17.84
N GLU A 139 19.86 20.39 -17.92
CA GLU A 139 19.15 20.61 -19.18
C GLU A 139 19.81 21.73 -19.99
N HIS A 140 20.08 22.86 -19.34
CA HIS A 140 20.69 24.02 -20.00
C HIS A 140 22.17 23.77 -20.38
N LEU A 141 22.94 23.14 -19.50
CA LEU A 141 24.37 22.92 -19.71
C LEU A 141 24.66 21.84 -20.76
N VAL A 142 23.88 20.76 -20.75
CA VAL A 142 24.15 19.53 -21.48
C VAL A 142 23.20 19.29 -22.66
N GLU A 143 21.87 19.39 -22.37
CA GLU A 143 20.88 18.94 -23.34
C GLU A 143 20.56 19.98 -24.40
N GLN A 144 20.65 21.27 -24.11
CA GLN A 144 20.31 22.35 -25.02
C GLN A 144 21.48 22.86 -25.86
N ARG A 145 22.69 22.29 -25.76
CA ARG A 145 23.88 22.76 -26.53
C ARG A 145 24.04 22.02 -27.84
N PRO A 146 24.21 22.75 -28.98
CA PRO A 146 24.43 22.15 -30.29
C PRO A 146 25.82 21.53 -30.49
N HIS A 147 26.84 21.94 -29.71
CA HIS A 147 28.23 21.48 -29.81
C HIS A 147 28.69 20.71 -28.59
N VAL A 148 28.85 19.39 -28.72
CA VAL A 148 29.05 18.42 -27.65
C VAL A 148 30.53 18.23 -27.26
N GLY A 149 31.52 18.58 -28.11
CA GLY A 149 32.93 18.22 -27.92
C GLY A 149 33.57 18.74 -26.63
N GLU A 150 33.23 19.94 -26.22
CA GLU A 150 33.82 20.60 -25.02
C GLU A 150 33.05 20.29 -23.72
N VAL A 151 31.80 19.82 -23.84
CA VAL A 151 30.93 19.60 -22.68
C VAL A 151 31.45 18.48 -21.75
N PHE A 152 31.91 17.36 -22.32
CA PHE A 152 32.44 16.24 -21.53
C PHE A 152 33.70 16.62 -20.78
N GLN A 153 34.57 17.41 -21.38
CA GLN A 153 35.80 17.91 -20.74
C GLN A 153 35.45 18.88 -19.61
N ALA A 154 34.54 19.83 -19.84
CA ALA A 154 34.10 20.78 -18.81
C ALA A 154 33.44 20.07 -17.61
N ILE A 155 32.61 19.07 -17.87
CA ILE A 155 32.01 18.25 -16.79
C ILE A 155 33.09 17.49 -16.01
N HIS A 156 34.08 16.89 -16.71
CA HIS A 156 35.18 16.19 -16.08
C HIS A 156 35.99 17.10 -15.15
N GLU A 157 36.34 18.30 -15.62
CA GLU A 157 37.07 19.30 -14.84
C GLU A 157 36.27 19.79 -13.63
N ALA A 158 34.96 20.04 -13.81
CA ALA A 158 34.08 20.42 -12.73
C ALA A 158 33.96 19.33 -11.65
N MET A 159 33.77 18.07 -12.05
CA MET A 159 33.71 16.93 -11.12
C MET A 159 35.06 16.73 -10.40
N SER A 160 36.18 16.93 -11.09
CA SER A 160 37.51 16.87 -10.47
C SER A 160 37.65 17.91 -9.37
N ALA A 161 37.28 19.17 -9.62
CA ALA A 161 37.34 20.24 -8.67
C ALA A 161 36.44 20.04 -7.43
N ILE A 162 35.23 19.48 -7.64
CA ILE A 162 34.35 19.18 -6.51
C ILE A 162 34.93 18.03 -5.67
N ARG A 163 35.42 16.97 -6.31
CA ARG A 163 36.00 15.81 -5.61
C ARG A 163 37.18 16.18 -4.73
N GLU A 164 38.02 17.15 -5.12
CA GLU A 164 39.13 17.67 -4.31
C GLU A 164 38.65 18.32 -3.00
N GLN A 165 37.40 18.80 -2.94
CA GLN A 165 36.85 19.47 -1.75
C GLN A 165 36.06 18.49 -0.86
N VAL A 166 35.78 17.29 -1.32
CA VAL A 166 35.05 16.27 -0.55
C VAL A 166 35.99 15.62 0.45
N ILE A 167 35.65 15.73 1.73
CA ILE A 167 36.41 15.10 2.81
C ILE A 167 36.00 13.62 2.85
N ASP A 168 36.99 12.74 2.88
CA ASP A 168 36.77 11.33 3.15
C ASP A 168 36.37 11.15 4.61
N ASP A 169 35.11 10.78 4.85
CA ASP A 169 34.53 10.53 6.18
C ASP A 169 34.52 9.04 6.56
N GLY A 170 35.02 8.18 5.67
CA GLY A 170 35.05 6.72 5.86
C GLY A 170 33.67 6.07 5.93
N SER A 171 32.62 6.76 5.47
CA SER A 171 31.24 6.26 5.50
C SER A 171 31.09 4.99 4.64
N PRO A 172 30.10 4.11 4.95
CA PRO A 172 29.80 2.94 4.11
C PRO A 172 29.52 3.32 2.65
N ARG A 173 28.92 4.48 2.42
CA ARG A 173 28.67 5.01 1.07
C ARG A 173 29.98 5.30 0.33
N GLN A 174 30.92 6.00 0.97
CA GLN A 174 32.21 6.27 0.34
C GLN A 174 33.02 5.00 0.09
N GLN A 175 32.97 4.05 1.03
CA GLN A 175 33.61 2.73 0.85
C GLN A 175 32.99 1.99 -0.37
N ARG A 176 31.67 2.04 -0.53
CA ARG A 176 30.99 1.48 -1.69
C ARG A 176 31.44 2.12 -2.99
N GLU A 177 31.48 3.47 -3.05
CA GLU A 177 31.91 4.21 -4.22
C GLU A 177 33.38 3.89 -4.56
N ALA A 178 34.25 3.77 -3.56
CA ALA A 178 35.63 3.36 -3.76
C ALA A 178 35.75 1.95 -4.36
N CYS A 179 34.90 0.99 -3.91
CA CYS A 179 34.85 -0.36 -4.48
C CYS A 179 34.32 -0.37 -5.92
N ARG A 180 33.29 0.44 -6.23
CA ARG A 180 32.78 0.60 -7.59
C ARG A 180 33.87 1.12 -8.52
N GLU A 181 34.52 2.20 -8.18
CA GLU A 181 35.60 2.79 -8.96
C GLU A 181 36.81 1.84 -9.11
N ALA A 182 37.16 1.11 -8.06
CA ALA A 182 38.22 0.09 -8.10
C ALA A 182 37.89 -1.03 -9.12
N TYR A 183 36.63 -1.46 -9.18
CA TYR A 183 36.18 -2.47 -10.14
C TYR A 183 36.14 -1.89 -11.57
N MET A 184 35.63 -0.68 -11.77
CA MET A 184 35.65 0.02 -13.08
C MET A 184 37.08 0.12 -13.62
N ARG A 185 38.04 0.55 -12.80
CA ARG A 185 39.46 0.60 -13.19
C ARG A 185 40.04 -0.79 -13.51
N GLN A 186 39.59 -1.83 -12.79
CA GLN A 186 40.00 -3.21 -13.12
C GLN A 186 39.51 -3.64 -14.49
N CYS A 187 38.25 -3.32 -14.85
CA CYS A 187 37.68 -3.59 -16.16
C CYS A 187 38.41 -2.84 -17.26
N LEU A 188 38.74 -1.56 -17.07
CA LEU A 188 39.54 -0.77 -18.01
C LEU A 188 40.91 -1.38 -18.26
N ARG A 189 41.64 -1.75 -17.20
CA ARG A 189 42.95 -2.42 -17.33
C ARG A 189 42.84 -3.78 -18.03
N GLN A 190 41.72 -4.46 -17.92
CA GLN A 190 41.48 -5.71 -18.61
C GLN A 190 41.21 -5.46 -20.09
N ALA A 191 40.43 -4.44 -20.42
CA ALA A 191 40.17 -4.03 -21.81
C ALA A 191 41.45 -3.65 -22.55
N GLU A 192 42.37 -2.88 -21.92
CA GLU A 192 43.70 -2.58 -22.46
C GLU A 192 44.52 -3.83 -22.74
N LYS A 193 44.50 -4.82 -21.81
CA LYS A 193 45.19 -6.11 -22.00
C LYS A 193 44.58 -6.98 -23.08
N ASP A 194 43.28 -6.91 -23.28
CA ASP A 194 42.55 -7.62 -24.32
C ASP A 194 42.88 -7.04 -25.72
N GLY A 195 43.58 -5.90 -25.79
CA GLY A 195 44.11 -5.30 -27.00
C GLY A 195 43.26 -4.24 -27.66
N TYR A 196 42.17 -3.82 -27.00
CA TYR A 196 41.35 -2.72 -27.51
C TYR A 196 42.09 -1.38 -27.47
N GLN A 197 41.90 -0.56 -28.53
CA GLN A 197 42.64 0.69 -28.74
C GLN A 197 41.76 1.94 -28.57
N GLN A 198 40.49 1.85 -28.96
CA GLN A 198 39.53 2.94 -28.92
C GLN A 198 38.40 2.56 -27.93
N ILE A 199 38.68 2.71 -26.64
CA ILE A 199 37.72 2.37 -25.57
C ILE A 199 36.93 3.60 -25.19
N VAL A 200 35.60 3.52 -25.30
CA VAL A 200 34.69 4.54 -24.78
C VAL A 200 34.04 4.05 -23.49
N VAL A 201 34.05 4.89 -22.47
CA VAL A 201 33.38 4.64 -21.18
C VAL A 201 32.18 5.55 -21.06
N VAL A 202 31.00 4.97 -20.86
CA VAL A 202 29.76 5.69 -20.54
C VAL A 202 29.42 5.42 -19.07
N CYS A 203 29.58 6.43 -18.23
CA CYS A 203 29.36 6.34 -16.78
C CYS A 203 28.88 7.67 -16.21
N GLY A 204 28.40 7.65 -14.98
CA GLY A 204 28.06 8.85 -14.23
C GLY A 204 29.27 9.81 -14.12
N ALA A 205 29.01 11.08 -14.29
CA ALA A 205 30.05 12.13 -14.34
C ALA A 205 30.97 12.11 -13.11
N TRP A 206 30.45 11.74 -11.95
CA TRP A 206 31.17 11.65 -10.69
C TRP A 206 32.38 10.70 -10.75
N HIS A 207 32.28 9.62 -11.53
CA HIS A 207 33.32 8.59 -11.61
C HIS A 207 34.45 8.94 -12.58
N THR A 208 34.23 9.86 -13.51
CA THR A 208 35.20 10.14 -14.58
C THR A 208 36.60 10.52 -14.06
N PRO A 209 36.77 11.35 -13.00
CA PRO A 209 38.11 11.67 -12.50
C PRO A 209 38.85 10.47 -11.90
N ALA A 210 38.11 9.54 -11.28
CA ALA A 210 38.71 8.35 -10.66
C ALA A 210 39.22 7.33 -11.68
N LEU A 211 38.76 7.39 -12.94
CA LEU A 211 39.09 6.43 -13.97
C LEU A 211 40.36 6.80 -14.75
N VAL A 212 40.97 7.97 -14.52
CA VAL A 212 42.17 8.44 -15.25
C VAL A 212 43.42 7.68 -14.80
N GLU A 213 43.59 7.42 -13.51
CA GLU A 213 44.81 6.84 -12.94
C GLU A 213 44.74 5.31 -12.84
N LEU A 214 44.98 4.61 -13.93
CA LEU A 214 44.87 3.14 -13.97
C LEU A 214 46.10 2.42 -13.39
N LYS A 215 47.30 2.96 -13.49
CA LYS A 215 48.55 2.25 -13.14
C LYS A 215 48.88 2.33 -11.65
N THR A 216 48.71 3.48 -11.05
CA THR A 216 49.10 3.77 -9.63
C THR A 216 48.19 3.03 -8.65
N THR A 217 46.91 2.88 -8.96
CA THR A 217 45.86 2.33 -8.07
C THR A 217 45.73 0.80 -8.10
N LYS A 218 46.45 0.09 -8.99
CA LYS A 218 46.24 -1.35 -9.20
C LYS A 218 46.34 -2.22 -7.95
N LYS A 219 47.32 -1.93 -7.05
CA LYS A 219 47.54 -2.74 -5.84
C LYS A 219 46.46 -2.48 -4.80
N THR A 220 46.08 -1.21 -4.63
CA THR A 220 45.02 -0.78 -3.71
C THR A 220 43.68 -1.30 -4.13
N ASP A 221 43.33 -1.22 -5.43
CA ASP A 221 42.10 -1.75 -6.00
C ASP A 221 41.97 -3.27 -5.74
N THR A 222 43.06 -4.01 -6.01
CA THR A 222 43.07 -5.48 -5.79
C THR A 222 42.88 -5.84 -4.32
N ALA A 223 43.47 -5.08 -3.41
CA ALA A 223 43.34 -5.30 -1.96
C ALA A 223 41.89 -5.00 -1.51
N LEU A 224 41.31 -3.90 -1.97
CA LEU A 224 39.95 -3.48 -1.62
C LEU A 224 38.90 -4.52 -2.08
N LEU A 225 38.96 -4.95 -3.33
CA LEU A 225 37.99 -5.89 -3.89
C LEU A 225 38.08 -7.32 -3.32
N LYS A 226 39.22 -7.72 -2.73
CA LYS A 226 39.38 -9.01 -2.09
C LYS A 226 38.62 -9.18 -0.77
N THR A 227 38.22 -8.08 -0.13
CA THR A 227 37.53 -8.08 1.16
C THR A 227 36.03 -8.25 1.04
N LEU A 228 35.49 -8.18 -0.19
CA LEU A 228 34.05 -8.17 -0.44
C LEU A 228 33.43 -9.58 -0.37
N ASN A 229 32.30 -9.67 0.30
CA ASN A 229 31.45 -10.86 0.32
C ASN A 229 30.69 -10.99 -1.01
N LYS A 230 30.27 -12.21 -1.34
CA LYS A 230 29.57 -12.48 -2.61
C LYS A 230 28.38 -13.37 -2.38
N ILE A 231 27.24 -12.98 -2.97
CA ILE A 231 26.02 -13.81 -3.03
C ILE A 231 25.75 -14.27 -4.46
N LYS A 232 24.85 -15.24 -4.61
CA LYS A 232 24.35 -15.65 -5.93
C LYS A 232 23.27 -14.67 -6.39
N THR A 233 23.42 -14.18 -7.62
CA THR A 233 22.48 -13.24 -8.24
C THR A 233 21.95 -13.79 -9.55
N GLN A 234 20.77 -13.30 -9.94
CA GLN A 234 20.16 -13.52 -11.25
C GLN A 234 19.76 -12.18 -11.84
N ALA A 235 19.77 -12.08 -13.18
CA ALA A 235 19.38 -10.88 -13.89
C ALA A 235 18.32 -11.20 -14.94
N ALA A 236 17.37 -10.25 -15.13
CA ALA A 236 16.35 -10.36 -16.16
C ALA A 236 15.92 -8.97 -16.66
N TRP A 237 15.54 -8.87 -17.94
CA TRP A 237 14.84 -7.71 -18.45
C TRP A 237 13.40 -7.69 -17.93
N ILE A 238 12.95 -6.50 -17.51
CA ILE A 238 11.57 -6.26 -17.10
C ILE A 238 11.03 -5.00 -17.76
N PRO A 239 9.72 -4.92 -18.07
CA PRO A 239 9.09 -3.67 -18.44
C PRO A 239 9.30 -2.62 -17.35
N TRP A 240 9.29 -1.34 -17.70
CA TRP A 240 9.38 -0.25 -16.72
C TRP A 240 8.36 0.84 -17.04
N THR A 241 8.18 1.82 -16.16
CA THR A 241 7.28 2.95 -16.37
C THR A 241 8.00 4.27 -16.15
N TYR A 242 7.51 5.33 -16.79
CA TYR A 242 8.05 6.68 -16.56
C TYR A 242 7.85 7.16 -15.13
N SER A 243 6.71 6.82 -14.49
CA SER A 243 6.49 7.16 -13.08
C SER A 243 7.54 6.57 -12.14
N ARG A 244 8.15 5.44 -12.51
CA ARG A 244 9.25 4.80 -11.76
C ARG A 244 10.64 5.35 -12.09
N LEU A 245 10.76 6.19 -13.12
CA LEU A 245 11.98 6.95 -13.40
C LEU A 245 12.09 8.21 -12.54
N LEU A 246 11.05 8.59 -11.82
CA LEU A 246 11.05 9.78 -10.96
C LEU A 246 12.05 9.63 -9.82
N THR A 247 12.67 10.75 -9.44
CA THR A 247 13.55 10.87 -8.27
C THR A 247 12.91 10.35 -6.98
N ASN A 248 11.61 10.54 -6.83
CA ASN A 248 10.82 10.12 -5.67
C ASN A 248 10.54 8.61 -5.63
N SER A 249 10.87 7.87 -6.69
CA SER A 249 10.61 6.42 -6.76
C SER A 249 11.59 5.56 -5.94
N GLY A 250 12.62 6.16 -5.35
CA GLY A 250 13.62 5.48 -4.53
C GLY A 250 14.75 4.80 -5.33
N TYR A 251 14.82 4.97 -6.64
CA TYR A 251 15.82 4.35 -7.52
C TYR A 251 17.02 5.25 -7.86
N GLY A 252 17.40 6.14 -7.00
CA GLY A 252 18.69 6.84 -7.00
C GLY A 252 18.81 7.99 -8.02
N ALA A 253 19.05 7.75 -9.28
CA ALA A 253 19.28 8.76 -10.30
C ALA A 253 18.01 9.04 -11.14
N GLY A 254 16.90 9.35 -10.47
CA GLY A 254 15.64 9.65 -11.16
C GLY A 254 15.64 11.02 -11.82
N ILE A 255 14.68 11.24 -12.71
CA ILE A 255 14.42 12.51 -13.39
C ILE A 255 12.99 13.00 -13.04
N GLU A 256 12.74 14.30 -13.10
CA GLU A 256 11.43 14.86 -12.74
C GLU A 256 10.45 14.86 -13.92
N SER A 257 10.97 14.92 -15.17
CA SER A 257 10.20 15.15 -16.37
C SER A 257 10.47 14.15 -17.50
N PRO A 258 10.26 12.82 -17.30
CA PRO A 258 10.62 11.81 -18.29
C PRO A 258 9.91 11.98 -19.63
N ALA A 259 8.62 12.37 -19.65
CA ALA A 259 7.88 12.57 -20.89
C ALA A 259 8.37 13.80 -21.67
N TRP A 260 8.88 14.81 -20.98
CA TRP A 260 9.51 15.96 -21.62
C TRP A 260 10.82 15.55 -22.32
N TYR A 261 11.70 14.81 -21.64
CA TYR A 261 12.93 14.31 -22.26
C TYR A 261 12.66 13.38 -23.43
N GLN A 262 11.63 12.53 -23.35
CA GLN A 262 11.19 11.74 -24.50
C GLN A 262 10.71 12.62 -25.67
N HIS A 263 10.01 13.71 -25.34
CA HIS A 263 9.56 14.67 -26.35
C HIS A 263 10.74 15.36 -27.04
N LEU A 264 11.70 15.86 -26.27
CA LEU A 264 12.93 16.44 -26.81
C LEU A 264 13.71 15.44 -27.67
N TRP A 265 13.86 14.20 -27.18
CA TRP A 265 14.54 13.13 -27.87
C TRP A 265 13.98 12.87 -29.28
N ALA A 266 12.67 12.86 -29.44
CA ALA A 266 11.99 12.65 -30.70
C ALA A 266 12.34 13.74 -31.74
N TYR A 267 12.64 14.96 -31.33
CA TYR A 267 13.00 16.07 -32.19
C TYR A 267 14.52 16.18 -32.44
N TYR A 268 15.35 15.79 -31.48
CA TYR A 268 16.80 15.82 -31.60
C TYR A 268 17.37 14.83 -32.65
N GLN A 269 16.55 13.91 -33.12
CA GLN A 269 16.91 13.02 -34.22
C GLN A 269 16.83 13.69 -35.59
N HIS A 270 16.32 14.91 -35.70
CA HIS A 270 16.14 15.68 -36.89
C HIS A 270 17.11 16.87 -36.94
N ASP A 271 17.83 17.05 -38.03
CA ASP A 271 18.73 18.17 -38.23
C ASP A 271 18.22 19.04 -39.40
N PRO A 272 17.99 20.35 -39.21
CA PRO A 272 18.20 21.15 -38.00
C PRO A 272 17.08 20.96 -36.95
N ILE A 273 17.43 21.16 -35.68
CA ILE A 273 16.46 21.13 -34.57
C ILE A 273 15.53 22.35 -34.71
N ASP A 274 14.22 22.10 -34.69
CA ASP A 274 13.19 23.11 -34.83
C ASP A 274 12.55 23.43 -33.45
N ALA A 275 13.05 24.47 -32.80
CA ALA A 275 12.59 24.93 -31.49
C ALA A 275 11.09 25.26 -31.45
N GLU A 276 10.57 25.85 -32.55
CA GLU A 276 9.16 26.20 -32.65
C GLU A 276 8.27 24.97 -32.71
N LYS A 277 8.66 23.95 -33.47
CA LYS A 277 7.93 22.67 -33.53
C LYS A 277 7.91 21.94 -32.18
N ILE A 278 9.00 21.95 -31.43
CA ILE A 278 9.08 21.35 -30.08
C ILE A 278 8.01 21.96 -29.21
N SER A 279 7.96 23.30 -29.12
CA SER A 279 6.99 24.02 -28.26
C SER A 279 5.56 23.84 -28.74
N ILE A 280 5.28 23.99 -30.04
CA ILE A 280 3.93 23.87 -30.58
C ILE A 280 3.37 22.46 -30.38
N SER A 281 4.19 21.42 -30.63
CA SER A 281 3.71 20.06 -30.48
C SER A 281 3.46 19.67 -29.01
N TRP A 282 4.26 20.18 -28.06
CA TRP A 282 4.02 20.00 -26.64
C TRP A 282 2.73 20.71 -26.20
N LEU A 283 2.54 21.98 -26.59
CA LEU A 283 1.32 22.72 -26.33
C LEU A 283 0.08 22.06 -26.95
N ALA A 284 0.21 21.46 -28.13
CA ALA A 284 -0.89 20.76 -28.78
C ALA A 284 -1.32 19.51 -27.98
N LYS A 285 -0.35 18.74 -27.48
CA LYS A 285 -0.60 17.61 -26.57
C LYS A 285 -1.29 18.08 -25.28
N PHE A 286 -0.78 19.16 -24.68
CA PHE A 286 -1.35 19.75 -23.48
C PHE A 286 -2.80 20.22 -23.69
N ALA A 287 -3.08 20.88 -24.81
CA ALA A 287 -4.42 21.32 -25.17
C ALA A 287 -5.38 20.14 -25.42
N GLN A 288 -4.87 19.03 -25.94
CA GLN A 288 -5.66 17.81 -26.12
C GLN A 288 -6.08 17.24 -24.77
N GLU A 289 -5.17 17.19 -23.81
CA GLU A 289 -5.45 16.73 -22.44
C GLU A 289 -6.42 17.66 -21.71
N LEU A 290 -6.26 18.99 -21.83
CA LEU A 290 -7.20 19.95 -21.28
C LEU A 290 -8.63 19.71 -21.80
N ARG A 291 -8.78 19.55 -23.12
CA ARG A 291 -10.08 19.26 -23.74
C ARG A 291 -10.67 17.94 -23.30
N ALA A 292 -9.85 16.91 -23.09
CA ALA A 292 -10.28 15.61 -22.54
C ALA A 292 -10.86 15.73 -21.13
N GLN A 293 -10.39 16.72 -20.36
CA GLN A 293 -10.89 17.06 -19.02
C GLN A 293 -12.04 18.08 -19.05
N GLY A 294 -12.56 18.44 -20.24
CA GLY A 294 -13.65 19.41 -20.39
C GLY A 294 -13.22 20.86 -20.20
N LEU A 295 -11.92 21.16 -20.26
CA LEU A 295 -11.39 22.52 -20.17
C LEU A 295 -11.17 23.11 -21.58
N ASP A 296 -11.45 24.43 -21.72
CA ASP A 296 -11.26 25.11 -22.97
C ASP A 296 -9.77 25.39 -23.25
N ALA A 297 -9.32 25.06 -24.47
CA ALA A 297 -8.03 25.44 -24.99
C ALA A 297 -8.20 25.80 -26.48
N SER A 298 -8.35 27.09 -26.75
CA SER A 298 -8.54 27.61 -28.09
C SER A 298 -7.23 27.66 -28.88
N SER A 299 -7.32 27.57 -30.21
CA SER A 299 -6.14 27.70 -31.07
C SER A 299 -5.46 29.08 -30.93
N ALA A 300 -6.22 30.13 -30.64
CA ALA A 300 -5.66 31.45 -30.39
C ALA A 300 -4.77 31.47 -29.13
N GLN A 301 -5.24 30.89 -28.03
CA GLN A 301 -4.44 30.75 -26.80
C GLN A 301 -3.15 29.96 -27.03
N LEU A 302 -3.20 28.88 -27.82
CA LEU A 302 -1.99 28.10 -28.14
C LEU A 302 -0.98 28.89 -28.97
N ILE A 303 -1.44 29.71 -29.92
CA ILE A 303 -0.57 30.60 -30.69
C ILE A 303 0.08 31.65 -29.78
N ASP A 304 -0.68 32.25 -28.89
CA ASP A 304 -0.17 33.26 -27.96
C ASP A 304 0.78 32.63 -26.93
N ALA A 305 0.50 31.40 -26.45
CA ALA A 305 1.43 30.64 -25.61
C ALA A 305 2.74 30.31 -26.33
N ALA A 306 2.68 29.85 -27.57
CA ALA A 306 3.89 29.56 -28.36
C ALA A 306 4.76 30.82 -28.59
N ARG A 307 4.12 31.97 -28.86
CA ARG A 307 4.82 33.26 -28.99
C ARG A 307 5.47 33.70 -27.68
N LEU A 308 4.75 33.52 -26.57
CA LEU A 308 5.28 33.85 -25.25
C LEU A 308 6.49 32.97 -24.91
N ILE A 309 6.43 31.67 -25.15
CA ILE A 309 7.54 30.71 -24.96
C ILE A 309 8.78 31.19 -25.76
N ALA A 310 8.62 31.47 -27.03
CA ALA A 310 9.73 31.95 -27.87
C ALA A 310 10.32 33.28 -27.35
N SER A 311 9.46 34.18 -26.86
CA SER A 311 9.90 35.45 -26.28
C SER A 311 10.65 35.26 -24.94
N LEU A 312 10.19 34.37 -24.08
CA LEU A 312 10.85 34.05 -22.80
C LEU A 312 12.21 33.40 -23.05
N ALA A 313 12.31 32.43 -23.94
CA ALA A 313 13.56 31.80 -24.33
C ALA A 313 14.57 32.83 -24.86
N ALA A 314 14.12 33.71 -25.75
CA ALA A 314 14.98 34.78 -26.32
C ALA A 314 15.43 35.78 -25.23
N LEU A 315 14.56 36.18 -24.31
CA LEU A 315 14.93 37.09 -23.21
C LEU A 315 15.95 36.45 -22.26
N ARG A 316 15.93 35.12 -22.10
CA ARG A 316 16.88 34.35 -21.29
C ARG A 316 18.16 33.96 -22.09
N GLY A 317 18.25 34.38 -23.33
CA GLY A 317 19.41 34.07 -24.19
C GLY A 317 19.53 32.61 -24.58
N ARG A 318 18.41 31.90 -24.68
CA ARG A 318 18.35 30.47 -25.01
C ARG A 318 17.96 30.25 -26.47
N GLU A 319 18.60 29.28 -27.11
CA GLU A 319 18.25 28.88 -28.50
C GLU A 319 17.03 27.95 -28.51
N LEU A 320 16.86 27.15 -27.45
CA LEU A 320 15.71 26.26 -27.24
C LEU A 320 14.95 26.64 -25.98
N PRO A 321 13.61 26.62 -25.98
CA PRO A 321 12.81 26.82 -24.80
C PRO A 321 12.95 25.66 -23.85
N ASP A 322 12.98 25.96 -22.56
CA ASP A 322 12.96 24.96 -21.49
C ASP A 322 11.55 24.78 -20.89
N LEU A 323 11.44 23.89 -19.91
CA LEU A 323 10.20 23.64 -19.23
C LEU A 323 9.66 24.85 -18.46
N ASP A 324 10.53 25.73 -17.95
CA ASP A 324 10.11 26.93 -17.22
C ASP A 324 9.43 27.91 -18.18
N ASP A 325 9.99 28.10 -19.37
CA ASP A 325 9.37 28.92 -20.44
C ASP A 325 7.98 28.40 -20.80
N LEU A 326 7.85 27.05 -20.92
CA LEU A 326 6.56 26.43 -21.21
C LEU A 326 5.57 26.56 -20.06
N ASN A 327 6.00 26.29 -18.83
CA ASN A 327 5.13 26.38 -17.65
C ASN A 327 4.66 27.82 -17.41
N GLU A 328 5.53 28.81 -17.53
CA GLU A 328 5.16 30.22 -17.38
C GLU A 328 4.14 30.64 -18.45
N ALA A 329 4.30 30.20 -19.71
CA ALA A 329 3.34 30.48 -20.76
C ALA A 329 2.00 29.78 -20.54
N ILE A 330 2.01 28.53 -20.10
CA ILE A 330 0.81 27.76 -19.74
C ILE A 330 0.06 28.46 -18.60
N VAL A 331 0.76 28.83 -17.54
CA VAL A 331 0.17 29.53 -16.39
C VAL A 331 -0.40 30.88 -16.82
N SER A 332 0.33 31.64 -17.63
CA SER A 332 -0.09 32.99 -18.01
C SER A 332 -1.28 33.02 -18.97
N ILE A 333 -1.37 32.06 -19.89
CA ILE A 333 -2.34 32.10 -20.99
C ILE A 333 -3.49 31.11 -20.82
N LEU A 334 -3.22 29.92 -20.27
CA LEU A 334 -4.20 28.84 -20.20
C LEU A 334 -4.81 28.64 -18.81
N HIS A 335 -4.19 29.16 -17.76
CA HIS A 335 -4.63 28.90 -16.37
C HIS A 335 -5.87 29.67 -15.92
N HIS A 336 -6.04 30.90 -16.37
CA HIS A 336 -7.16 31.80 -16.01
C HIS A 336 -7.57 31.74 -14.51
N GLY A 337 -6.60 31.55 -13.60
CA GLY A 337 -6.84 31.44 -12.16
C GLY A 337 -7.33 30.06 -11.67
N ASN A 338 -7.36 29.03 -12.50
CA ASN A 338 -7.74 27.66 -12.12
C ASN A 338 -6.51 26.80 -11.88
N ALA A 339 -6.44 26.07 -10.76
CA ALA A 339 -5.29 25.22 -10.41
C ALA A 339 -5.23 23.88 -11.18
N LEU A 340 -6.31 23.47 -11.83
CA LEU A 340 -6.40 22.19 -12.55
C LEU A 340 -5.38 22.03 -13.68
N PRO A 341 -5.11 23.08 -14.52
CA PRO A 341 -4.08 22.98 -15.54
C PRO A 341 -2.67 22.71 -15.03
N SER A 342 -2.31 23.17 -13.81
CA SER A 342 -1.00 22.87 -13.22
C SER A 342 -0.87 21.39 -12.86
N GLN A 343 -1.90 20.79 -12.28
CA GLN A 343 -1.90 19.37 -11.95
C GLN A 343 -1.81 18.50 -13.21
N LEU A 344 -2.51 18.93 -14.27
CA LEU A 344 -2.47 18.25 -15.55
C LEU A 344 -1.10 18.40 -16.21
N ALA A 345 -0.49 19.59 -16.14
CA ALA A 345 0.87 19.81 -16.65
C ALA A 345 1.87 18.88 -15.96
N GLN A 346 1.80 18.77 -14.62
CA GLN A 346 2.68 17.88 -13.87
C GLN A 346 2.47 16.40 -14.23
N LYS A 347 1.22 15.96 -14.41
CA LYS A 347 0.91 14.59 -14.89
C LYS A 347 1.49 14.36 -16.28
N MET A 348 1.44 15.34 -17.17
CA MET A 348 2.01 15.23 -18.53
C MET A 348 3.53 15.19 -18.53
N LEU A 349 4.21 15.87 -17.59
CA LEU A 349 5.68 15.83 -17.50
C LEU A 349 6.20 14.44 -17.17
N VAL A 350 5.46 13.71 -16.35
CA VAL A 350 5.78 12.32 -16.02
C VAL A 350 5.44 11.39 -17.20
N GLY A 351 4.21 11.50 -17.72
CA GLY A 351 3.68 10.60 -18.74
C GLY A 351 3.31 9.22 -18.18
N GLU A 352 2.43 8.53 -18.86
CA GLU A 352 2.00 7.17 -18.52
C GLU A 352 2.47 6.19 -19.61
N VAL A 353 3.79 5.95 -19.69
CA VAL A 353 4.36 5.02 -20.66
C VAL A 353 4.84 3.77 -19.93
N LEU A 354 4.34 2.61 -20.35
CA LEU A 354 4.83 1.29 -19.97
C LEU A 354 5.63 0.72 -21.13
N GLY A 355 6.86 0.30 -20.85
CA GLY A 355 7.69 -0.39 -21.82
C GLY A 355 7.27 -1.85 -22.04
N SER A 356 7.89 -2.50 -23.00
CA SER A 356 7.60 -3.89 -23.36
C SER A 356 8.88 -4.70 -23.46
N VAL A 357 8.83 -5.92 -22.92
CA VAL A 357 9.87 -6.95 -23.06
C VAL A 357 9.27 -8.13 -23.80
N PRO A 358 9.86 -8.61 -24.90
CA PRO A 358 9.34 -9.73 -25.69
C PRO A 358 9.26 -11.03 -24.89
N ASP A 359 8.33 -11.91 -25.28
CA ASP A 359 8.07 -13.18 -24.58
C ASP A 359 9.19 -14.22 -24.75
N ASP A 360 10.03 -14.09 -25.79
CA ASP A 360 11.18 -14.97 -26.07
C ASP A 360 12.45 -14.57 -25.30
N VAL A 361 12.43 -13.42 -24.63
CA VAL A 361 13.48 -13.02 -23.68
C VAL A 361 13.35 -13.89 -22.41
N PRO A 362 14.47 -14.37 -21.83
CA PRO A 362 14.41 -15.14 -20.60
C PRO A 362 13.60 -14.43 -19.52
N SER A 363 12.44 -15.01 -19.19
CA SER A 363 11.52 -14.48 -18.18
C SER A 363 11.83 -15.06 -16.79
N LEU A 364 11.46 -14.32 -15.75
CA LEU A 364 11.65 -14.74 -14.37
C LEU A 364 10.86 -16.01 -14.06
N PRO A 365 11.41 -16.93 -13.23
CA PRO A 365 10.69 -18.16 -12.84
C PRO A 365 9.30 -17.89 -12.29
N ILE A 366 9.13 -16.84 -11.47
CA ILE A 366 7.83 -16.46 -10.90
C ILE A 366 6.83 -16.01 -11.97
N GLN A 367 7.28 -15.36 -13.03
CA GLN A 367 6.42 -14.97 -14.15
C GLN A 367 5.94 -16.20 -14.91
N GLN A 368 6.84 -17.16 -15.14
CA GLN A 368 6.49 -18.44 -15.79
C GLN A 368 5.48 -19.22 -14.94
N ASP A 369 5.68 -19.27 -13.62
CA ASP A 369 4.76 -19.92 -12.68
C ASP A 369 3.38 -19.26 -12.72
N PHE A 370 3.34 -17.93 -12.66
CA PHE A 370 2.11 -17.15 -12.77
C PHE A 370 1.32 -17.45 -14.05
N LEU A 371 2.01 -17.43 -15.21
CA LEU A 371 1.37 -17.73 -16.51
C LEU A 371 0.86 -19.17 -16.59
N LYS A 372 1.61 -20.14 -16.05
CA LYS A 372 1.17 -21.54 -15.94
C LYS A 372 -0.08 -21.65 -15.08
N LEU A 373 -0.11 -20.97 -13.91
CA LEU A 373 -1.26 -20.93 -13.03
C LEU A 373 -2.47 -20.28 -13.70
N CYS A 374 -2.31 -19.15 -14.36
CA CYS A 374 -3.38 -18.48 -15.12
C CYS A 374 -3.98 -19.42 -16.16
N LYS A 375 -3.14 -20.15 -16.92
CA LYS A 375 -3.60 -21.12 -17.94
C LYS A 375 -4.34 -22.30 -17.29
N SER A 376 -3.79 -22.91 -16.24
CA SER A 376 -4.40 -24.04 -15.54
C SER A 376 -5.73 -23.69 -14.87
N LEU A 377 -5.81 -22.49 -14.29
CA LEU A 377 -6.99 -21.96 -13.62
C LEU A 377 -7.99 -21.29 -14.58
N ARG A 378 -7.68 -21.22 -15.87
CA ARG A 378 -8.50 -20.56 -16.90
C ARG A 378 -8.86 -19.12 -16.55
N LEU A 379 -7.91 -18.39 -16.01
CA LEU A 379 -8.01 -16.97 -15.70
C LEU A 379 -7.29 -16.19 -16.81
N LYS A 380 -7.95 -15.17 -17.38
CA LYS A 380 -7.39 -14.33 -18.42
C LYS A 380 -7.13 -12.94 -17.86
N GLN A 381 -5.97 -12.38 -18.21
CA GLN A 381 -5.62 -11.00 -17.91
C GLN A 381 -6.37 -10.08 -18.88
N GLU A 382 -7.49 -9.53 -18.43
CA GLU A 382 -8.34 -8.62 -19.22
C GLU A 382 -8.35 -7.25 -18.53
N ALA A 383 -8.22 -6.18 -19.32
CA ALA A 383 -8.25 -4.80 -18.79
C ALA A 383 -9.67 -4.40 -18.34
N ASP A 384 -10.67 -5.00 -18.96
CA ASP A 384 -12.08 -4.79 -18.58
C ASP A 384 -12.39 -5.47 -17.25
N SER A 385 -13.19 -4.78 -16.43
CA SER A 385 -13.66 -5.30 -15.15
C SER A 385 -14.62 -6.47 -15.36
N LYS A 386 -14.34 -7.62 -14.74
CA LYS A 386 -15.09 -8.85 -14.88
C LYS A 386 -15.50 -9.42 -13.52
N ALA A 387 -16.77 -9.66 -13.33
CA ALA A 387 -17.28 -10.36 -12.16
C ALA A 387 -16.99 -11.87 -12.26
N LEU A 388 -16.51 -12.46 -11.16
CA LEU A 388 -16.22 -13.88 -11.03
C LEU A 388 -16.87 -14.41 -9.75
N GLU A 389 -17.82 -15.34 -9.91
CA GLU A 389 -18.43 -16.07 -8.79
C GLU A 389 -17.76 -17.43 -8.65
N LEU A 390 -17.28 -17.74 -7.46
CA LEU A 390 -16.61 -18.99 -7.12
C LEU A 390 -17.47 -19.82 -6.17
N ASP A 391 -17.62 -21.12 -6.44
CA ASP A 391 -18.19 -22.10 -5.53
C ASP A 391 -17.06 -22.99 -4.97
N LEU A 392 -16.66 -22.73 -3.73
CA LEU A 392 -15.52 -23.37 -3.08
C LEU A 392 -15.63 -24.89 -2.88
N ARG A 393 -16.78 -25.48 -3.16
CA ARG A 393 -16.98 -26.95 -3.20
C ARG A 393 -16.38 -27.59 -4.45
N LYS A 394 -16.12 -26.78 -5.48
CA LYS A 394 -15.49 -27.19 -6.73
C LYS A 394 -13.98 -26.94 -6.64
N ASP A 395 -13.20 -27.97 -6.89
CA ASP A 395 -11.72 -27.90 -6.77
C ASP A 395 -11.10 -26.77 -7.61
N LEU A 396 -11.62 -26.54 -8.84
CA LEU A 396 -11.12 -25.45 -9.69
C LEU A 396 -11.40 -24.05 -9.09
N ASP A 397 -12.60 -23.87 -8.56
CA ASP A 397 -12.99 -22.57 -7.99
C ASP A 397 -12.27 -22.33 -6.65
N LEU A 398 -12.03 -23.39 -5.87
CA LEU A 398 -11.20 -23.32 -4.67
C LEU A 398 -9.76 -22.94 -5.02
N ALA A 399 -9.16 -23.55 -6.05
CA ALA A 399 -7.81 -23.21 -6.48
C ALA A 399 -7.71 -21.79 -7.03
N ARG A 400 -8.74 -21.27 -7.71
CA ARG A 400 -8.84 -19.86 -8.13
C ARG A 400 -8.86 -18.91 -6.93
N SER A 401 -9.67 -19.21 -5.93
CA SER A 401 -9.74 -18.44 -4.69
C SER A 401 -8.36 -18.37 -4.00
N GLN A 402 -7.73 -19.52 -3.79
CA GLN A 402 -6.41 -19.61 -3.17
C GLN A 402 -5.36 -18.79 -3.94
N PHE A 403 -5.36 -18.89 -5.26
CA PHE A 403 -4.44 -18.14 -6.11
C PHE A 403 -4.67 -16.61 -6.01
N LEU A 404 -5.92 -16.15 -6.08
CA LEU A 404 -6.24 -14.73 -5.94
C LEU A 404 -5.88 -14.18 -4.56
N HIS A 405 -6.09 -14.96 -3.50
CA HIS A 405 -5.66 -14.58 -2.16
C HIS A 405 -4.13 -14.50 -2.02
N ARG A 406 -3.37 -15.41 -2.66
CA ARG A 406 -1.89 -15.33 -2.71
C ARG A 406 -1.43 -14.05 -3.40
N LEU A 407 -2.02 -13.71 -4.54
CA LEU A 407 -1.70 -12.48 -5.25
C LEU A 407 -1.99 -11.24 -4.40
N ASN A 408 -3.14 -11.21 -3.72
CA ASN A 408 -3.49 -10.08 -2.85
C ASN A 408 -2.52 -9.93 -1.67
N LEU A 409 -2.04 -11.04 -1.09
CA LEU A 409 -1.01 -11.02 -0.05
C LEU A 409 0.31 -10.43 -0.55
N LEU A 410 0.69 -10.67 -1.81
CA LEU A 410 1.84 -10.06 -2.47
C LEU A 410 1.60 -8.62 -2.95
N GLY A 411 0.41 -8.07 -2.71
CA GLY A 411 0.03 -6.74 -3.16
C GLY A 411 -0.32 -6.66 -4.65
N ILE A 412 -0.53 -7.79 -5.32
CA ILE A 412 -0.96 -7.88 -6.71
C ILE A 412 -2.49 -7.93 -6.73
N THR A 413 -3.12 -6.75 -6.75
CA THR A 413 -4.58 -6.57 -6.59
C THR A 413 -5.35 -6.81 -7.90
N TRP A 414 -5.09 -7.92 -8.58
CA TRP A 414 -5.84 -8.31 -9.77
C TRP A 414 -7.30 -8.62 -9.46
N GLY A 415 -7.56 -9.27 -8.32
CA GLY A 415 -8.89 -9.59 -7.84
C GLY A 415 -9.26 -8.76 -6.61
N ASN A 416 -10.41 -8.08 -6.69
CA ASN A 416 -11.01 -7.40 -5.56
C ASN A 416 -12.14 -8.27 -4.98
N TYR A 417 -11.95 -8.72 -3.73
CA TYR A 417 -12.91 -9.56 -3.02
C TYR A 417 -14.12 -8.74 -2.56
N GLN A 418 -15.33 -9.14 -3.00
CA GLN A 418 -16.59 -8.46 -2.69
C GLN A 418 -17.38 -9.13 -1.54
N GLY A 419 -16.82 -10.17 -0.95
CA GLY A 419 -17.51 -10.96 0.07
C GLY A 419 -18.21 -12.20 -0.48
N GLY A 420 -18.70 -13.06 0.44
CA GLY A 420 -19.48 -14.24 0.14
C GLY A 420 -20.94 -14.05 0.57
N GLY A 421 -21.89 -14.59 -0.16
CA GLY A 421 -23.32 -14.47 0.15
C GLY A 421 -23.75 -15.30 1.36
N GLY A 422 -24.06 -14.66 2.50
CA GLY A 422 -24.81 -15.24 3.62
C GLY A 422 -24.07 -16.21 4.56
N ARG A 423 -24.71 -16.57 5.67
CA ARG A 423 -24.20 -17.55 6.66
C ARG A 423 -23.97 -18.93 6.00
N GLY A 424 -22.71 -19.42 6.08
CA GLY A 424 -22.34 -20.74 5.56
C GLY A 424 -22.23 -20.82 4.03
N SER A 425 -22.11 -19.70 3.34
CA SER A 425 -21.94 -19.66 1.90
C SER A 425 -20.56 -20.15 1.49
N PHE A 426 -20.52 -21.23 0.70
CA PHE A 426 -19.33 -21.68 -0.03
C PHE A 426 -19.04 -20.83 -1.27
N LYS A 427 -19.67 -19.64 -1.39
CA LYS A 427 -19.52 -18.76 -2.55
C LYS A 427 -18.66 -17.56 -2.21
N GLU A 428 -17.76 -17.21 -3.11
CA GLU A 428 -16.99 -15.99 -3.11
C GLU A 428 -17.28 -15.19 -4.37
N ASN A 429 -17.40 -13.89 -4.22
CA ASN A 429 -17.58 -12.96 -5.33
C ASN A 429 -16.33 -12.09 -5.46
N TRP A 430 -15.80 -12.03 -6.68
CA TRP A 430 -14.61 -11.29 -7.04
C TRP A 430 -14.88 -10.38 -8.22
N ILE A 431 -14.19 -9.25 -8.27
CA ILE A 431 -14.11 -8.40 -9.47
C ILE A 431 -12.65 -8.46 -9.92
N LEU A 432 -12.42 -9.00 -11.12
CA LEU A 432 -11.09 -9.09 -11.72
C LEU A 432 -10.90 -7.93 -12.69
N GLN A 433 -9.76 -7.25 -12.60
CA GLN A 433 -9.33 -6.23 -13.55
C GLN A 433 -7.80 -6.24 -13.61
N TRP A 434 -7.25 -6.58 -14.78
CA TRP A 434 -5.80 -6.57 -14.95
C TRP A 434 -5.33 -5.18 -15.37
N GLN A 435 -4.39 -4.64 -14.63
CA GLN A 435 -3.71 -3.38 -14.94
C GLN A 435 -2.25 -3.67 -15.30
N PRO A 436 -1.66 -2.96 -16.26
CA PRO A 436 -0.28 -3.17 -16.68
C PRO A 436 0.73 -3.12 -15.53
N GLU A 437 0.49 -2.26 -14.53
CA GLU A 437 1.32 -2.08 -13.34
C GLU A 437 1.40 -3.35 -12.49
N LEU A 438 0.40 -4.22 -12.54
CA LEU A 438 0.40 -5.50 -11.82
C LEU A 438 1.45 -6.46 -12.36
N SER A 439 1.82 -6.35 -13.64
CA SER A 439 2.94 -7.09 -14.23
C SER A 439 4.26 -6.71 -13.56
N LEU A 440 4.49 -5.43 -13.34
CA LEU A 440 5.69 -4.95 -12.64
C LEU A 440 5.69 -5.38 -11.18
N LYS A 441 4.54 -5.26 -10.51
CA LYS A 441 4.38 -5.73 -9.13
C LYS A 441 4.69 -7.22 -8.98
N LEU A 442 4.23 -8.04 -9.94
CA LEU A 442 4.56 -9.47 -10.00
C LEU A 442 6.07 -9.70 -10.10
N LEU A 443 6.75 -8.96 -10.97
CA LEU A 443 8.20 -9.10 -11.16
C LEU A 443 8.99 -8.67 -9.93
N GLU A 444 8.55 -7.64 -9.22
CA GLU A 444 9.14 -7.22 -7.93
C GLU A 444 9.05 -8.33 -6.88
N THR A 445 8.03 -9.19 -6.94
CA THR A 445 7.89 -10.30 -5.99
C THR A 445 8.89 -11.46 -6.24
N ALA A 446 9.64 -11.43 -7.35
CA ALA A 446 10.67 -12.43 -7.64
C ALA A 446 11.78 -12.51 -6.60
N VAL A 447 12.01 -11.44 -5.86
CA VAL A 447 12.96 -11.40 -4.74
C VAL A 447 12.57 -12.37 -3.62
N TRP A 448 11.27 -12.65 -3.46
CA TRP A 448 10.73 -13.50 -2.41
C TRP A 448 10.70 -14.97 -2.76
N GLY A 449 10.73 -15.35 -4.04
CA GLY A 449 10.71 -16.76 -4.44
C GLY A 449 10.55 -16.96 -5.93
N GLN A 450 10.69 -18.22 -6.35
CA GLN A 450 10.62 -18.61 -7.76
C GLN A 450 9.20 -19.00 -8.23
N SER A 451 8.27 -19.17 -7.30
CA SER A 451 6.85 -19.43 -7.54
C SER A 451 5.98 -18.51 -6.72
N ILE A 452 4.73 -18.33 -7.14
CA ILE A 452 3.74 -17.49 -6.41
C ILE A 452 3.57 -17.99 -4.97
N GLN A 453 3.54 -19.31 -4.77
CA GLN A 453 3.39 -19.88 -3.42
C GLN A 453 4.62 -19.58 -2.55
N GLU A 454 5.81 -19.90 -3.03
CA GLU A 454 7.07 -19.68 -2.31
C GLU A 454 7.27 -18.19 -1.99
N ALA A 455 7.02 -17.31 -2.98
CA ALA A 455 7.11 -15.87 -2.78
C ALA A 455 6.16 -15.40 -1.70
N THR A 456 4.93 -15.91 -1.66
CA THR A 456 3.94 -15.52 -0.65
C THR A 456 4.35 -16.04 0.73
N ASP A 457 4.80 -17.29 0.85
CA ASP A 457 5.27 -17.87 2.12
C ASP A 457 6.44 -17.05 2.71
N ASN A 458 7.47 -16.76 1.90
CA ASN A 458 8.64 -16.01 2.35
C ASN A 458 8.31 -14.55 2.69
N TYR A 459 7.47 -13.91 1.89
CA TYR A 459 7.02 -12.53 2.16
C TYR A 459 6.29 -12.42 3.50
N ILE A 460 5.36 -13.34 3.79
CA ILE A 460 4.64 -13.37 5.06
C ILE A 460 5.58 -13.65 6.23
N GLN A 461 6.53 -14.58 6.09
CA GLN A 461 7.52 -14.85 7.13
C GLN A 461 8.36 -13.62 7.45
N HIS A 462 8.78 -12.86 6.43
CA HIS A 462 9.50 -11.61 6.62
C HIS A 462 8.65 -10.55 7.33
N GLN A 463 7.38 -10.39 6.94
CA GLN A 463 6.46 -9.47 7.61
C GLN A 463 6.29 -9.80 9.10
N LEU A 464 6.25 -11.08 9.46
CA LEU A 464 6.08 -11.52 10.85
C LEU A 464 7.23 -11.07 11.77
N ILE A 465 8.45 -10.94 11.26
CA ILE A 465 9.60 -10.51 12.07
C ILE A 465 9.38 -9.11 12.65
N HIS A 466 8.68 -8.25 11.93
CA HIS A 466 8.50 -6.86 12.28
C HIS A 466 7.11 -6.53 12.87
N GLU A 467 6.13 -7.45 12.76
CA GLU A 467 4.77 -7.17 13.22
C GLU A 467 4.62 -7.47 14.72
N GLN A 468 4.28 -6.45 15.49
CA GLN A 468 4.11 -6.49 16.95
C GLN A 468 2.64 -6.47 17.40
N HIS A 469 1.69 -6.20 16.48
CA HIS A 469 0.28 -6.05 16.81
C HIS A 469 -0.47 -7.37 16.68
N ILE A 470 -1.02 -7.87 17.78
CA ILE A 470 -1.74 -9.15 17.85
C ILE A 470 -2.89 -9.20 16.84
N ALA A 471 -3.67 -8.12 16.72
CA ALA A 471 -4.80 -8.04 15.79
C ALA A 471 -4.38 -8.15 14.32
N LYS A 472 -3.25 -7.53 13.93
CA LYS A 472 -2.72 -7.65 12.56
C LYS A 472 -2.23 -9.05 12.26
N VAL A 473 -1.54 -9.71 13.22
CA VAL A 473 -1.13 -11.12 13.07
C VAL A 473 -2.35 -12.03 12.91
N ALA A 474 -3.42 -11.78 13.66
CA ALA A 474 -4.69 -12.53 13.54
C ALA A 474 -5.35 -12.34 12.17
N GLN A 475 -5.36 -11.12 11.62
CA GLN A 475 -5.84 -10.83 10.26
C GLN A 475 -4.97 -11.54 9.20
N LEU A 476 -3.66 -11.55 9.41
CA LEU A 476 -2.73 -12.25 8.54
C LEU A 476 -2.97 -13.76 8.55
N MET A 477 -3.26 -14.36 9.72
CA MET A 477 -3.64 -15.77 9.83
C MET A 477 -4.87 -16.10 8.98
N GLN A 478 -5.90 -15.24 8.99
CA GLN A 478 -7.07 -15.42 8.15
C GLN A 478 -6.70 -15.39 6.66
N SER A 479 -5.88 -14.43 6.23
CA SER A 479 -5.45 -14.30 4.84
C SER A 479 -4.59 -15.48 4.39
N VAL A 480 -3.69 -15.97 5.23
CA VAL A 480 -2.83 -17.15 5.00
C VAL A 480 -3.67 -18.42 4.86
N LEU A 481 -4.71 -18.58 5.68
CA LEU A 481 -5.66 -19.69 5.55
C LEU A 481 -6.38 -19.65 4.20
N LEU A 482 -6.88 -18.48 3.79
CA LEU A 482 -7.58 -18.29 2.52
C LEU A 482 -6.66 -18.57 1.33
N ALA A 483 -5.36 -18.27 1.46
CA ALA A 483 -4.34 -18.51 0.46
C ALA A 483 -3.79 -19.95 0.46
N ASP A 484 -4.17 -20.80 1.43
CA ASP A 484 -3.68 -22.16 1.60
C ASP A 484 -2.14 -22.25 1.71
N LEU A 485 -1.59 -21.47 2.65
CA LEU A 485 -0.15 -21.45 2.95
C LEU A 485 0.12 -22.25 4.22
N ALA A 486 0.00 -23.57 4.11
CA ALA A 486 0.07 -24.49 5.24
C ALA A 486 1.42 -24.43 5.99
N GLN A 487 2.52 -24.10 5.31
CA GLN A 487 3.87 -24.04 5.90
C GLN A 487 4.04 -22.78 6.79
N THR A 488 3.36 -21.70 6.51
CA THR A 488 3.46 -20.44 7.26
C THR A 488 2.58 -20.42 8.51
N MET A 489 1.47 -21.17 8.54
CA MET A 489 0.52 -21.17 9.65
C MET A 489 1.15 -21.51 11.02
N PRO A 490 2.03 -22.53 11.19
CA PRO A 490 2.65 -22.81 12.48
C PRO A 490 3.55 -21.67 13.01
N ALA A 491 4.17 -20.91 12.11
CA ALA A 491 4.98 -19.74 12.50
C ALA A 491 4.08 -18.61 13.03
N LEU A 492 2.96 -18.35 12.35
CA LEU A 492 1.95 -17.37 12.79
C LEU A 492 1.37 -17.72 14.16
N ILE A 493 0.99 -18.97 14.38
CA ILE A 493 0.47 -19.45 15.66
C ILE A 493 1.49 -19.23 16.78
N ARG A 494 2.74 -19.62 16.57
CA ARG A 494 3.80 -19.37 17.57
C ARG A 494 4.01 -17.89 17.84
N HIS A 495 4.02 -17.07 16.80
CA HIS A 495 4.23 -15.62 16.93
C HIS A 495 3.09 -14.96 17.71
N ILE A 496 1.83 -15.25 17.37
CA ILE A 496 0.66 -14.69 18.08
C ILE A 496 0.60 -15.15 19.55
N MET A 497 0.98 -16.39 19.84
CA MET A 497 1.05 -16.89 21.21
C MET A 497 2.15 -16.19 22.01
N ASN A 498 3.31 -15.93 21.41
CA ASN A 498 4.39 -15.18 22.06
C ASN A 498 3.98 -13.72 22.34
N LEU A 499 3.42 -13.01 21.35
CA LEU A 499 2.91 -11.65 21.53
C LEU A 499 1.84 -11.60 22.62
N SER A 500 0.90 -12.56 22.58
CA SER A 500 -0.16 -12.62 23.58
C SER A 500 0.38 -12.87 24.99
N ALA A 501 1.41 -13.67 25.14
CA ALA A 501 2.02 -13.95 26.45
C ALA A 501 2.70 -12.70 27.06
N GLN A 502 3.18 -11.79 26.21
CA GLN A 502 3.83 -10.53 26.63
C GLN A 502 2.81 -9.40 26.89
N SER A 503 1.61 -9.49 26.29
CA SER A 503 0.58 -8.46 26.44
C SER A 503 -0.19 -8.64 27.73
N SER A 504 -0.25 -7.58 28.55
CA SER A 504 -1.11 -7.48 29.74
C SER A 504 -2.47 -6.84 29.41
N ASP A 505 -2.61 -6.17 28.28
CA ASP A 505 -3.85 -5.52 27.85
C ASP A 505 -4.76 -6.52 27.14
N ILE A 506 -5.96 -6.71 27.71
CA ILE A 506 -6.97 -7.61 27.13
C ILE A 506 -7.60 -7.04 25.87
N SER A 507 -7.59 -5.71 25.65
CA SER A 507 -8.17 -5.08 24.47
C SER A 507 -7.47 -5.60 23.21
N HIS A 508 -6.16 -5.78 23.21
CA HIS A 508 -5.42 -6.38 22.09
C HIS A 508 -5.86 -7.81 21.76
N LEU A 509 -6.25 -8.60 22.80
CA LEU A 509 -6.76 -9.95 22.59
C LEU A 509 -8.19 -9.92 22.04
N ILE A 510 -8.98 -8.96 22.46
CA ILE A 510 -10.37 -8.77 21.99
C ILE A 510 -10.38 -8.35 20.52
N ASP A 511 -9.50 -7.43 20.13
CA ASP A 511 -9.36 -6.97 18.73
C ASP A 511 -8.93 -8.11 17.78
N ALA A 512 -8.16 -9.06 18.29
CA ALA A 512 -7.73 -10.24 17.54
C ALA A 512 -8.79 -11.36 17.48
N LEU A 513 -9.80 -11.32 18.32
CA LEU A 513 -10.74 -12.43 18.50
C LEU A 513 -11.61 -12.67 17.26
N GLU A 514 -12.13 -11.60 16.63
CA GLU A 514 -12.99 -11.74 15.43
C GLU A 514 -12.22 -12.31 14.21
N PRO A 515 -11.01 -11.85 13.85
CA PRO A 515 -10.18 -12.48 12.82
C PRO A 515 -9.86 -13.94 13.11
N LEU A 516 -9.49 -14.27 14.35
CA LEU A 516 -9.19 -15.65 14.76
C LEU A 516 -10.42 -16.57 14.68
N ALA A 517 -11.57 -16.08 15.14
CA ALA A 517 -12.82 -16.82 15.06
C ALA A 517 -13.25 -17.08 13.62
N ASN A 518 -13.06 -16.09 12.74
CA ASN A 518 -13.29 -16.26 11.31
C ASN A 518 -12.33 -17.30 10.72
N THR A 519 -11.04 -17.25 11.08
CA THR A 519 -10.03 -18.21 10.65
C THR A 519 -10.45 -19.64 11.08
N TRP A 520 -10.87 -19.84 12.32
CA TRP A 520 -11.33 -21.12 12.81
C TRP A 520 -12.55 -21.67 12.05
N ARG A 521 -13.54 -20.81 11.78
CA ARG A 521 -14.73 -21.19 11.01
C ARG A 521 -14.43 -21.53 9.55
N TYR A 522 -13.52 -20.81 8.92
CA TYR A 522 -13.12 -21.06 7.53
C TYR A 522 -12.23 -22.29 7.39
N SER A 523 -11.49 -22.71 8.42
CA SER A 523 -10.64 -23.90 8.38
C SER A 523 -11.45 -25.18 8.16
N ASP A 524 -12.64 -25.28 8.76
CA ASP A 524 -13.54 -26.41 8.56
C ASP A 524 -14.03 -26.53 7.09
N VAL A 525 -14.26 -25.39 6.41
CA VAL A 525 -14.70 -25.34 5.01
C VAL A 525 -13.57 -25.71 4.04
N ARG A 526 -12.33 -25.39 4.37
CA ARG A 526 -11.15 -25.56 3.51
C ARG A 526 -10.30 -26.79 3.79
N LYS A 527 -10.73 -27.67 4.72
CA LYS A 527 -10.03 -28.92 5.12
C LYS A 527 -8.61 -28.70 5.63
N THR A 528 -8.34 -27.55 6.27
CA THR A 528 -7.08 -27.23 6.90
C THR A 528 -7.12 -27.62 8.39
N ASP A 529 -5.93 -27.73 9.04
CA ASP A 529 -5.85 -28.07 10.47
C ASP A 529 -6.52 -26.99 11.32
N SER A 530 -7.78 -27.25 11.70
CA SER A 530 -8.62 -26.33 12.49
C SER A 530 -8.27 -26.36 13.98
N GLN A 531 -7.64 -27.44 14.47
CA GLN A 531 -7.42 -27.65 15.90
C GLN A 531 -6.45 -26.62 16.49
N ALA A 532 -5.33 -26.37 15.83
CA ALA A 532 -4.32 -25.44 16.33
C ALA A 532 -4.84 -23.99 16.42
N VAL A 533 -5.67 -23.57 15.46
CA VAL A 533 -6.34 -22.26 15.50
C VAL A 533 -7.39 -22.24 16.62
N GLY A 534 -8.14 -23.32 16.77
CA GLY A 534 -9.11 -23.49 17.87
C GLY A 534 -8.46 -23.33 19.23
N ASP A 535 -7.31 -23.97 19.48
CA ASP A 535 -6.55 -23.89 20.72
C ASP A 535 -6.12 -22.43 21.04
N VAL A 536 -5.75 -21.64 20.02
CA VAL A 536 -5.44 -20.20 20.17
C VAL A 536 -6.69 -19.43 20.59
N VAL A 537 -7.83 -19.64 19.92
CA VAL A 537 -9.10 -18.97 20.26
C VAL A 537 -9.55 -19.31 21.67
N GLU A 538 -9.49 -20.59 22.06
CA GLU A 538 -9.84 -21.04 23.42
C GLU A 538 -8.94 -20.39 24.49
N SER A 539 -7.64 -20.30 24.22
CA SER A 539 -6.69 -19.62 25.09
C SER A 539 -7.03 -18.12 25.21
N PHE A 540 -7.34 -17.44 24.11
CA PHE A 540 -7.69 -16.01 24.11
C PHE A 540 -8.98 -15.77 24.89
N VAL A 541 -10.05 -16.52 24.61
CA VAL A 541 -11.32 -16.39 25.32
C VAL A 541 -11.15 -16.61 26.82
N THR A 542 -10.36 -17.63 27.20
CA THR A 542 -10.09 -17.90 28.62
C THR A 542 -9.39 -16.71 29.30
N ARG A 543 -8.35 -16.17 28.66
CA ARG A 543 -7.62 -15.00 29.19
C ARG A 543 -8.48 -13.74 29.23
N ILE A 544 -9.29 -13.51 28.20
CA ILE A 544 -10.25 -12.40 28.16
C ILE A 544 -11.24 -12.53 29.31
N CYS A 545 -11.85 -13.70 29.51
CA CYS A 545 -12.80 -13.93 30.59
C CYS A 545 -12.19 -13.69 31.99
N ILE A 546 -10.93 -14.04 32.19
CA ILE A 546 -10.22 -13.79 33.46
C ILE A 546 -9.88 -12.30 33.61
N GLY A 547 -9.36 -11.69 32.56
CA GLY A 547 -8.86 -10.30 32.55
C GLY A 547 -9.99 -9.25 32.59
N LEU A 548 -11.20 -9.57 32.11
CA LEU A 548 -12.33 -8.64 32.09
C LEU A 548 -12.76 -8.17 33.49
N LEU A 549 -12.72 -9.04 34.50
CA LEU A 549 -13.13 -8.67 35.82
C LEU A 549 -12.32 -7.49 36.39
N PRO A 550 -10.98 -7.53 36.46
CA PRO A 550 -10.22 -6.37 36.91
C PRO A 550 -10.30 -5.19 35.91
N ALA A 551 -10.40 -5.43 34.62
CA ALA A 551 -10.42 -4.40 33.61
C ALA A 551 -11.75 -3.62 33.50
N CYS A 552 -12.84 -4.14 34.10
CA CYS A 552 -14.12 -3.45 34.18
C CYS A 552 -14.30 -2.70 35.49
N ASN A 553 -13.33 -2.72 36.43
CA ASN A 553 -13.46 -2.13 37.73
C ASN A 553 -13.18 -0.61 37.69
N SER A 554 -14.12 0.18 38.26
CA SER A 554 -13.95 1.63 38.47
C SER A 554 -13.59 2.44 37.22
N LEU A 555 -14.25 2.16 36.11
CA LEU A 555 -14.07 2.87 34.83
C LEU A 555 -14.80 4.24 34.88
N ASN A 556 -14.21 5.22 34.15
CA ASN A 556 -14.93 6.45 33.80
C ASN A 556 -15.85 6.20 32.58
N ASP A 557 -16.64 7.20 32.20
CA ASP A 557 -17.67 7.09 31.14
C ASP A 557 -17.07 6.66 29.78
N ASP A 558 -16.00 7.32 29.33
CA ASP A 558 -15.37 7.02 28.04
C ASP A 558 -14.79 5.59 27.99
N ALA A 559 -14.09 5.19 29.06
CA ALA A 559 -13.55 3.85 29.16
C ALA A 559 -14.66 2.79 29.27
N ALA A 560 -15.79 3.11 29.90
CA ALA A 560 -16.94 2.22 29.99
C ALA A 560 -17.65 2.05 28.64
N GLU A 561 -17.77 3.10 27.83
CA GLU A 561 -18.31 3.02 26.45
C GLU A 561 -17.42 2.15 25.55
N GLN A 562 -16.10 2.36 25.60
CA GLN A 562 -15.15 1.52 24.88
C GLN A 562 -15.27 0.04 25.33
N ARG A 563 -15.25 -0.21 26.62
CA ARG A 563 -15.37 -1.56 27.18
C ARG A 563 -16.70 -2.23 26.82
N LEU A 564 -17.81 -1.50 26.80
CA LEU A 564 -19.10 -2.02 26.35
C LEU A 564 -19.03 -2.46 24.87
N THR A 565 -18.36 -1.70 24.02
CA THR A 565 -18.17 -2.06 22.61
C THR A 565 -17.37 -3.36 22.47
N GLU A 566 -16.33 -3.52 23.27
CA GLU A 566 -15.53 -4.75 23.33
C GLU A 566 -16.36 -5.94 23.85
N LEU A 567 -17.14 -5.78 24.91
CA LEU A 567 -18.04 -6.83 25.44
C LEU A 567 -19.06 -7.29 24.38
N LYS A 568 -19.64 -6.35 23.62
CA LYS A 568 -20.56 -6.66 22.51
C LYS A 568 -19.84 -7.44 21.40
N THR A 569 -18.60 -7.11 21.13
CA THR A 569 -17.79 -7.82 20.12
C THR A 569 -17.52 -9.25 20.55
N ILE A 570 -17.13 -9.48 21.81
CA ILE A 570 -16.92 -10.83 22.36
C ILE A 570 -18.20 -11.64 22.25
N ASP A 571 -19.31 -11.07 22.73
CA ASP A 571 -20.62 -11.75 22.73
C ASP A 571 -21.01 -12.18 21.30
N ARG A 572 -20.96 -11.26 20.34
CA ARG A 572 -21.25 -11.49 18.93
C ARG A 572 -20.38 -12.59 18.32
N VAL A 573 -19.08 -12.58 18.64
CA VAL A 573 -18.12 -13.55 18.10
C VAL A 573 -18.41 -14.94 18.67
N LEU A 574 -18.62 -15.06 19.98
CA LEU A 574 -18.89 -16.34 20.63
C LEU A 574 -20.23 -16.96 20.20
N GLN A 575 -21.26 -16.15 19.98
CA GLN A 575 -22.51 -16.60 19.37
C GLN A 575 -22.31 -17.19 17.98
N ARG A 576 -21.43 -16.58 17.16
CA ARG A 576 -21.11 -17.06 15.82
C ARG A 576 -20.31 -18.35 15.82
N LEU A 577 -19.47 -18.58 16.82
CA LEU A 577 -18.64 -19.79 16.92
C LEU A 577 -19.44 -21.04 17.32
N GLU A 578 -20.56 -20.87 18.03
CA GLU A 578 -21.47 -21.97 18.48
C GLU A 578 -20.71 -23.09 19.24
N LYS A 579 -19.68 -22.74 20.03
CA LYS A 579 -18.88 -23.69 20.82
C LYS A 579 -19.34 -23.66 22.29
N PRO A 580 -19.98 -24.75 22.80
CA PRO A 580 -20.61 -24.76 24.14
C PRO A 580 -19.62 -24.42 25.27
N SER A 581 -18.38 -24.91 25.23
CA SER A 581 -17.37 -24.66 26.27
C SER A 581 -17.04 -23.15 26.41
N LEU A 582 -16.86 -22.46 25.27
CA LEU A 582 -16.55 -21.03 25.24
C LEU A 582 -17.75 -20.19 25.67
N THR A 583 -18.94 -20.55 25.19
CA THR A 583 -20.19 -19.89 25.56
C THR A 583 -20.44 -20.02 27.05
N GLN A 584 -20.21 -21.19 27.67
CA GLN A 584 -20.34 -21.40 29.10
C GLN A 584 -19.36 -20.54 29.92
N ALA A 585 -18.08 -20.45 29.50
CA ALA A 585 -17.09 -19.60 30.15
C ALA A 585 -17.49 -18.11 30.09
N TRP A 586 -18.00 -17.68 28.94
CA TRP A 586 -18.53 -16.34 28.77
C TRP A 586 -19.72 -16.04 29.64
N HIS A 587 -20.72 -16.92 29.68
CA HIS A 587 -21.90 -16.80 30.53
C HIS A 587 -21.52 -16.67 32.01
N GLN A 588 -20.56 -17.47 32.49
CA GLN A 588 -20.07 -17.37 33.88
C GLN A 588 -19.39 -16.00 34.11
N THR A 589 -18.68 -15.48 33.16
CA THR A 589 -18.02 -14.18 33.26
C THR A 589 -19.06 -13.05 33.31
N VAL A 590 -20.05 -13.08 32.43
CA VAL A 590 -21.16 -12.12 32.42
C VAL A 590 -21.88 -12.13 33.78
N LEU A 591 -22.21 -13.33 34.33
CA LEU A 591 -22.82 -13.44 35.67
C LEU A 591 -21.96 -12.84 36.77
N LYS A 592 -20.65 -13.07 36.77
CA LYS A 592 -19.73 -12.46 37.74
C LYS A 592 -19.71 -10.94 37.61
N LEU A 593 -19.69 -10.40 36.40
CA LEU A 593 -19.76 -8.95 36.16
C LEU A 593 -21.05 -8.34 36.75
N THR A 594 -22.20 -9.01 36.63
CA THR A 594 -23.44 -8.49 37.20
C THR A 594 -23.44 -8.38 38.75
N THR A 595 -22.47 -9.01 39.43
CA THR A 595 -22.36 -9.01 40.90
C THR A 595 -21.25 -8.11 41.45
N MET A 596 -20.48 -7.46 40.57
CA MET A 596 -19.37 -6.58 40.97
C MET A 596 -19.88 -5.25 41.54
N ALA A 597 -19.36 -4.84 42.71
CA ALA A 597 -19.78 -3.64 43.40
C ALA A 597 -19.38 -2.33 42.72
N ASN A 598 -18.20 -2.30 42.07
CA ASN A 598 -17.63 -1.09 41.45
C ASN A 598 -17.72 -1.12 39.92
N LEU A 599 -18.73 -1.80 39.38
CA LEU A 599 -18.94 -1.85 37.95
C LEU A 599 -19.66 -0.59 37.47
N HIS A 600 -19.19 0.01 36.39
CA HIS A 600 -19.85 1.16 35.78
C HIS A 600 -21.29 0.82 35.38
N GLY A 601 -22.24 1.73 35.61
CA GLY A 601 -23.66 1.51 35.36
C GLY A 601 -23.96 0.98 33.97
N LEU A 602 -23.36 1.57 32.94
CA LEU A 602 -23.53 1.19 31.56
C LEU A 602 -23.21 -0.30 31.27
N ILE A 603 -22.12 -0.79 31.84
CA ILE A 603 -21.68 -2.20 31.68
C ILE A 603 -22.59 -3.12 32.53
N ALA A 604 -22.94 -2.71 33.77
CA ALA A 604 -23.79 -3.48 34.66
C ALA A 604 -25.18 -3.71 34.08
N GLY A 605 -25.78 -2.65 33.49
CA GLY A 605 -27.08 -2.72 32.84
C GLY A 605 -27.05 -3.68 31.64
N TRP A 606 -26.05 -3.56 30.77
CA TRP A 606 -25.88 -4.44 29.62
C TRP A 606 -25.64 -5.90 30.02
N CYS A 607 -24.79 -6.16 31.01
CA CYS A 607 -24.54 -7.51 31.53
C CYS A 607 -25.82 -8.14 32.14
N CYS A 608 -26.60 -7.36 32.85
CA CYS A 608 -27.87 -7.83 33.41
C CYS A 608 -28.84 -8.24 32.27
N ARG A 609 -28.96 -7.43 31.25
CA ARG A 609 -29.82 -7.72 30.10
C ARG A 609 -29.36 -8.95 29.32
N ILE A 610 -28.06 -9.07 29.01
CA ILE A 610 -27.52 -10.24 28.30
C ILE A 610 -27.69 -11.51 29.16
N ALA A 611 -27.46 -11.44 30.46
CA ALA A 611 -27.70 -12.57 31.34
C ALA A 611 -29.18 -13.01 31.35
N GLN A 612 -30.14 -12.09 31.27
CA GLN A 612 -31.55 -12.40 31.09
C GLN A 612 -31.83 -13.04 29.73
N ASN A 613 -31.27 -12.49 28.64
CA ASN A 613 -31.45 -13.05 27.29
C ASN A 613 -30.95 -14.50 27.16
N TYR A 614 -29.90 -14.85 27.92
CA TYR A 614 -29.37 -16.23 27.98
C TYR A 614 -30.02 -17.11 29.04
N GLU A 615 -31.12 -16.65 29.67
CA GLU A 615 -31.83 -17.38 30.71
C GLU A 615 -30.94 -17.71 31.94
N LEU A 616 -29.84 -16.95 32.14
CA LEU A 616 -28.94 -17.07 33.28
C LEU A 616 -29.51 -16.37 34.53
N LEU A 617 -30.40 -15.41 34.32
CA LEU A 617 -31.21 -14.72 35.36
C LEU A 617 -32.68 -14.89 35.02
N SER A 618 -33.50 -15.18 36.02
CA SER A 618 -34.95 -15.16 35.83
C SER A 618 -35.44 -13.72 35.59
N ALA A 619 -36.64 -13.57 35.01
CA ALA A 619 -37.27 -12.26 34.83
C ALA A 619 -37.41 -11.50 36.16
N GLU A 620 -37.75 -12.22 37.22
CA GLU A 620 -37.88 -11.65 38.59
C GLU A 620 -36.53 -11.13 39.08
N GLN A 621 -35.45 -11.91 38.97
CA GLN A 621 -34.11 -11.49 39.37
C GLN A 621 -33.60 -10.28 38.55
N ALA A 622 -33.92 -10.23 37.27
CA ALA A 622 -33.58 -9.09 36.43
C ALA A 622 -34.37 -7.83 36.83
N ALA A 623 -35.67 -7.98 37.13
CA ALA A 623 -36.51 -6.90 37.62
C ALA A 623 -36.08 -6.38 39.01
N GLU A 624 -35.68 -7.27 39.94
CA GLU A 624 -35.11 -6.88 41.24
C GLU A 624 -33.82 -6.04 41.05
N ARG A 625 -32.92 -6.46 40.20
CA ARG A 625 -31.68 -5.71 39.91
C ARG A 625 -31.97 -4.37 39.22
N PHE A 626 -32.94 -4.34 38.32
CA PHE A 626 -33.42 -3.12 37.70
C PHE A 626 -33.99 -2.14 38.76
N ALA A 627 -34.90 -2.61 39.62
CA ALA A 627 -35.48 -1.80 40.68
C ALA A 627 -34.44 -1.30 41.69
N LEU A 628 -33.42 -2.13 42.01
CA LEU A 628 -32.33 -1.75 42.89
C LEU A 628 -31.45 -0.66 42.23
N ALA A 629 -31.09 -0.83 40.95
CA ALA A 629 -30.23 0.11 40.19
C ALA A 629 -30.90 1.50 40.04
N LEU A 630 -32.22 1.52 39.84
CA LEU A 630 -33.01 2.75 39.68
C LEU A 630 -33.58 3.27 41.00
N SER A 631 -33.18 2.72 42.16
CA SER A 631 -33.67 3.19 43.45
C SER A 631 -33.23 4.62 43.75
N GLN A 632 -34.06 5.38 44.48
CA GLN A 632 -33.77 6.76 44.87
C GLN A 632 -32.53 6.91 45.79
N ALA A 633 -32.03 5.80 46.36
CA ALA A 633 -30.82 5.78 47.17
C ALA A 633 -29.52 5.85 46.32
N ASN A 634 -29.60 5.58 45.03
CA ASN A 634 -28.44 5.58 44.11
C ASN A 634 -28.23 6.98 43.50
N ASN A 635 -26.99 7.24 43.07
CA ASN A 635 -26.69 8.43 42.30
C ASN A 635 -27.49 8.40 40.97
N PRO A 636 -28.27 9.45 40.65
CA PRO A 636 -29.08 9.51 39.44
C PRO A 636 -28.31 9.27 38.14
N GLU A 637 -27.06 9.72 38.06
CA GLU A 637 -26.19 9.54 36.91
C GLU A 637 -25.83 8.05 36.70
N GLN A 638 -25.49 7.34 37.77
CA GLN A 638 -25.25 5.89 37.72
C GLN A 638 -26.51 5.11 37.34
N ALA A 639 -27.66 5.51 37.86
CA ALA A 639 -28.95 4.92 37.49
C ALA A 639 -29.26 5.11 36.01
N ALA A 640 -29.01 6.31 35.46
CA ALA A 640 -29.21 6.59 34.05
C ALA A 640 -28.23 5.85 33.12
N HIS A 641 -26.96 5.71 33.52
CA HIS A 641 -25.99 4.86 32.81
C HIS A 641 -26.42 3.39 32.84
N TRP A 642 -26.89 2.88 33.97
CA TRP A 642 -27.38 1.51 34.07
C TRP A 642 -28.59 1.28 33.13
N PHE A 643 -29.52 2.22 33.14
CA PHE A 643 -30.68 2.21 32.25
C PHE A 643 -30.27 2.22 30.77
N ALA A 644 -29.31 3.08 30.39
CA ALA A 644 -28.78 3.14 29.04
C ALA A 644 -28.15 1.80 28.60
N GLY A 645 -27.36 1.18 29.48
CA GLY A 645 -26.76 -0.13 29.24
C GLY A 645 -27.80 -1.24 29.09
N PHE A 646 -28.81 -1.28 29.93
CA PHE A 646 -29.87 -2.30 29.89
C PHE A 646 -30.71 -2.23 28.60
N LEU A 647 -30.97 -1.03 28.12
CA LEU A 647 -31.76 -0.80 26.88
C LEU A 647 -30.95 -0.76 25.63
N THR A 648 -29.64 -0.89 25.70
CA THR A 648 -28.77 -0.86 24.51
C THR A 648 -29.25 -1.87 23.46
N ASP A 649 -29.53 -1.39 22.24
CA ASP A 649 -29.99 -2.15 21.07
C ASP A 649 -31.34 -2.92 21.29
N GLN A 650 -32.17 -2.52 22.27
CA GLN A 650 -33.36 -3.24 22.69
C GLN A 650 -34.61 -2.36 22.86
N GLY A 651 -34.84 -1.41 21.97
CA GLY A 651 -36.04 -0.55 22.01
C GLY A 651 -37.36 -1.32 21.99
N LEU A 652 -37.43 -2.44 21.28
CA LEU A 652 -38.60 -3.32 21.24
C LEU A 652 -38.95 -3.95 22.59
N SER A 653 -37.96 -4.28 23.42
CA SER A 653 -38.21 -4.87 24.76
C SER A 653 -38.93 -3.92 25.66
N LEU A 654 -38.62 -2.61 25.60
CA LEU A 654 -39.34 -1.58 26.38
C LEU A 654 -40.81 -1.46 25.92
N LEU A 655 -41.10 -1.74 24.66
CA LEU A 655 -42.45 -1.64 24.11
C LEU A 655 -43.35 -2.84 24.51
N HIS A 656 -42.77 -4.04 24.57
CA HIS A 656 -43.53 -5.29 24.75
C HIS A 656 -43.57 -5.82 26.18
N ASP A 657 -42.65 -5.36 27.06
CA ASP A 657 -42.62 -5.73 28.48
C ASP A 657 -43.28 -4.63 29.30
N GLU A 658 -44.55 -4.88 29.71
CA GLU A 658 -45.33 -3.92 30.48
C GLU A 658 -44.78 -3.71 31.89
N ALA A 659 -44.20 -4.74 32.51
CA ALA A 659 -43.59 -4.62 33.84
C ALA A 659 -42.32 -3.72 33.77
N LEU A 660 -41.50 -3.89 32.73
CA LEU A 660 -40.34 -3.05 32.49
C LEU A 660 -40.76 -1.60 32.21
N TRP A 661 -41.81 -1.41 31.40
CA TRP A 661 -42.35 -0.08 31.08
C TRP A 661 -42.80 0.65 32.36
N GLN A 662 -43.57 -0.03 33.23
CA GLN A 662 -44.04 0.56 34.48
C GLN A 662 -42.90 0.89 35.44
N LEU A 663 -41.84 0.09 35.52
CA LEU A 663 -40.64 0.37 36.29
C LEU A 663 -39.92 1.64 35.83
N VAL A 664 -39.74 1.77 34.50
CA VAL A 664 -39.10 2.96 33.89
C VAL A 664 -39.96 4.21 34.11
N ASP A 665 -41.24 4.11 33.85
CA ASP A 665 -42.18 5.23 34.01
C ASP A 665 -42.22 5.70 35.48
N SER A 666 -42.35 4.76 36.44
CA SER A 666 -42.31 5.05 37.85
C SER A 666 -40.99 5.70 38.28
N TRP A 667 -39.85 5.22 37.77
CA TRP A 667 -38.57 5.84 38.08
C TRP A 667 -38.49 7.29 37.55
N LEU A 668 -38.86 7.53 36.30
CA LEU A 668 -38.82 8.87 35.69
C LEU A 668 -39.74 9.87 36.45
N VAL A 669 -40.95 9.44 36.83
CA VAL A 669 -41.92 10.28 37.57
C VAL A 669 -41.42 10.66 38.97
N HIS A 670 -40.61 9.81 39.61
CA HIS A 670 -40.10 10.07 40.96
C HIS A 670 -38.74 10.82 40.97
N LEU A 671 -38.15 11.13 39.80
CA LEU A 671 -36.98 12.02 39.73
C LEU A 671 -37.34 13.45 40.15
N SER A 672 -36.44 14.10 40.89
CA SER A 672 -36.57 15.56 41.11
C SER A 672 -36.35 16.33 39.78
N GLU A 673 -36.91 17.51 39.68
CA GLU A 673 -36.79 18.35 38.49
C GLU A 673 -35.30 18.60 38.11
N ASP A 674 -34.46 18.90 39.10
CA ASP A 674 -33.03 19.13 38.91
C ASP A 674 -32.33 17.87 38.37
N HIS A 675 -32.61 16.70 38.92
CA HIS A 675 -32.03 15.43 38.46
C HIS A 675 -32.54 15.07 37.06
N PHE A 676 -33.83 15.31 36.76
CA PHE A 676 -34.36 15.05 35.43
C PHE A 676 -33.67 15.89 34.38
N VAL A 677 -33.46 17.19 34.65
CA VAL A 677 -32.75 18.10 33.71
C VAL A 677 -31.30 17.65 33.51
N GLN A 678 -30.59 17.23 34.54
CA GLN A 678 -29.22 16.71 34.45
C GLN A 678 -29.15 15.42 33.61
N LEU A 679 -30.10 14.52 33.74
CA LEU A 679 -30.12 13.22 33.06
C LEU A 679 -30.69 13.31 31.63
N LEU A 680 -31.40 14.37 31.30
CA LEU A 680 -32.07 14.52 30.00
C LEU A 680 -31.14 14.31 28.77
N PRO A 681 -29.92 14.81 28.76
CA PRO A 681 -28.99 14.54 27.65
C PRO A 681 -28.70 13.05 27.49
N LEU A 682 -28.44 12.32 28.55
CA LEU A 682 -28.16 10.88 28.55
C LEU A 682 -29.38 10.06 28.12
N LEU A 683 -30.57 10.39 28.64
CA LEU A 683 -31.82 9.75 28.25
C LEU A 683 -32.11 9.98 26.75
N ARG A 684 -31.94 11.20 26.27
CA ARG A 684 -32.09 11.51 24.85
C ARG A 684 -31.11 10.72 23.98
N ARG A 685 -29.84 10.59 24.39
CA ARG A 685 -28.84 9.79 23.68
C ARG A 685 -29.24 8.31 23.65
N THR A 686 -29.70 7.76 24.76
CA THR A 686 -30.17 6.37 24.84
C THR A 686 -31.37 6.12 23.93
N ILE A 687 -32.36 6.97 23.93
CA ILE A 687 -33.55 6.84 23.07
C ILE A 687 -33.18 7.09 21.58
N ALA A 688 -32.18 7.94 21.31
CA ALA A 688 -31.70 8.19 19.94
C ALA A 688 -31.05 6.95 19.29
N THR A 689 -30.57 5.98 20.06
CA THR A 689 -30.02 4.71 19.54
C THR A 689 -31.11 3.81 18.95
N PHE A 690 -32.37 4.00 19.34
CA PHE A 690 -33.49 3.22 18.83
C PHE A 690 -33.82 3.58 17.37
N SER A 691 -34.32 2.62 16.61
CA SER A 691 -34.77 2.86 15.25
C SER A 691 -35.94 3.85 15.18
N HIS A 692 -36.12 4.51 14.06
CA HIS A 692 -37.22 5.47 13.88
C HIS A 692 -38.61 4.86 14.19
N PRO A 693 -38.94 3.63 13.74
CA PRO A 693 -40.21 2.99 14.11
C PRO A 693 -40.38 2.73 15.61
N GLU A 694 -39.31 2.28 16.29
CA GLU A 694 -39.35 2.06 17.76
C GLU A 694 -39.62 3.36 18.51
N ARG A 695 -38.93 4.45 18.14
CA ARG A 695 -39.16 5.77 18.75
C ARG A 695 -40.60 6.27 18.57
N GLN A 696 -41.18 6.06 17.38
CA GLN A 696 -42.57 6.42 17.14
C GLN A 696 -43.54 5.60 17.98
N GLN A 697 -43.29 4.29 18.16
CA GLN A 697 -44.13 3.44 18.98
C GLN A 697 -44.02 3.80 20.47
N ILE A 698 -42.79 4.13 20.94
CA ILE A 698 -42.59 4.61 22.33
C ILE A 698 -43.37 5.93 22.55
N ALA A 699 -43.26 6.88 21.62
CA ALA A 699 -43.99 8.14 21.70
C ALA A 699 -45.52 7.90 21.72
N ALA A 700 -46.03 7.00 20.87
CA ALA A 700 -47.46 6.64 20.85
C ALA A 700 -47.91 5.96 22.13
N LYS A 701 -47.05 5.14 22.75
CA LYS A 701 -47.33 4.50 24.05
C LYS A 701 -47.41 5.54 25.20
N VAL A 702 -46.50 6.51 25.21
CA VAL A 702 -46.49 7.64 26.13
C VAL A 702 -47.77 8.47 25.99
N ASP A 703 -48.16 8.81 24.78
CA ASP A 703 -49.36 9.62 24.50
C ASP A 703 -50.69 8.89 24.75
N GLY A 704 -50.63 7.61 25.16
CA GLY A 704 -51.84 6.80 25.45
C GLY A 704 -52.71 6.48 24.24
N GLN A 705 -52.24 6.80 23.00
CA GLN A 705 -52.99 6.61 21.76
C GLN A 705 -53.11 5.11 21.36
N GLN A 706 -52.26 4.25 21.85
CA GLN A 706 -52.33 2.81 21.55
C GLN A 706 -53.61 2.14 22.08
N GLN A 707 -54.12 2.58 23.18
CA GLN A 707 -55.39 2.04 23.69
C GLN A 707 -56.62 2.44 22.86
N GLN A 708 -56.60 3.60 22.19
CA GLN A 708 -57.66 3.99 21.27
C GLN A 708 -57.56 3.29 19.89
N GLN A 709 -56.34 3.04 19.39
CA GLN A 709 -56.20 2.31 18.11
C GLN A 709 -56.52 0.83 18.20
N GLN A 710 -56.21 0.15 19.33
CA GLN A 710 -56.64 -1.23 19.57
C GLN A 710 -58.18 -1.35 19.69
N ARG A 711 -58.86 -0.33 20.22
CA ARG A 711 -60.33 -0.29 20.24
C ARG A 711 -60.96 0.02 18.87
N GLN A 712 -60.23 0.58 17.93
CA GLN A 712 -60.71 0.87 16.55
C GLN A 712 -60.33 -0.20 15.50
N GLN A 713 -59.38 -1.07 15.80
CA GLN A 713 -59.08 -2.24 15.02
C GLN A 713 -59.93 -3.47 15.43
N THR A 714 -61.23 -3.28 15.57
CA THR A 714 -62.12 -4.43 15.38
C THR A 714 -61.93 -4.87 13.95
N LEU A 715 -61.31 -6.03 13.77
CA LEU A 715 -61.24 -6.71 12.49
C LEU A 715 -62.64 -6.66 11.84
N ASN A 716 -62.74 -5.96 10.71
CA ASN A 716 -63.97 -5.95 9.97
C ASN A 716 -64.16 -7.35 9.36
N ASN A 717 -64.88 -8.20 10.13
CA ASN A 717 -65.08 -9.59 9.77
C ASN A 717 -65.67 -9.78 8.36
N GLN A 718 -66.46 -8.82 7.88
CA GLN A 718 -67.01 -8.85 6.51
C GLN A 718 -65.89 -8.65 5.46
N ARG A 719 -64.92 -7.78 5.72
CA ARG A 719 -63.73 -7.61 4.84
C ARG A 719 -62.74 -8.78 4.98
N GLY A 720 -62.59 -9.36 6.18
CA GLY A 720 -61.79 -10.54 6.45
C GLY A 720 -62.31 -11.76 5.67
N GLN A 721 -63.61 -11.95 5.62
CA GLN A 721 -64.22 -13.03 4.85
C GLN A 721 -64.00 -12.91 3.33
N LEU A 722 -63.82 -11.72 2.80
CA LEU A 722 -63.50 -11.52 1.37
C LEU A 722 -62.06 -11.93 1.00
N VAL A 723 -61.16 -11.97 1.97
CA VAL A 723 -59.75 -12.35 1.74
C VAL A 723 -59.52 -13.87 1.95
N LEU A 724 -60.39 -14.55 2.70
CA LEU A 724 -60.29 -15.98 2.98
C LEU A 724 -60.22 -16.86 1.71
N PRO A 725 -60.99 -16.64 0.65
CA PRO A 725 -60.92 -17.46 -0.56
C PRO A 725 -59.56 -17.33 -1.28
N VAL A 726 -58.94 -16.12 -1.24
CA VAL A 726 -57.64 -15.87 -1.85
C VAL A 726 -56.54 -16.54 -1.04
N LEU A 727 -56.59 -16.44 0.29
CA LEU A 727 -55.66 -17.11 1.19
C LEU A 727 -55.78 -18.64 1.06
N ALA A 728 -56.99 -19.19 0.97
CA ALA A 728 -57.20 -20.62 0.76
C ALA A 728 -56.57 -21.11 -0.56
N GLN A 729 -56.65 -20.31 -1.60
CA GLN A 729 -56.02 -20.58 -2.88
C GLN A 729 -54.50 -20.53 -2.81
N ILE A 730 -53.91 -19.56 -2.08
CA ILE A 730 -52.48 -19.42 -1.87
C ILE A 730 -51.91 -20.56 -1.01
N PHE A 731 -52.64 -21.00 0.00
CA PHE A 731 -52.20 -22.07 0.92
C PHE A 731 -52.67 -23.46 0.52
N GLY A 732 -53.40 -23.60 -0.61
CA GLY A 732 -53.88 -24.89 -1.07
C GLY A 732 -54.88 -25.60 -0.13
N VAL A 733 -55.56 -24.85 0.74
CA VAL A 733 -56.55 -25.37 1.70
C VAL A 733 -57.96 -25.16 1.12
N ARG A 734 -58.82 -26.18 1.15
CA ARG A 734 -60.26 -26.03 0.84
C ARG A 734 -60.98 -25.50 2.07
N LEU A 735 -61.65 -24.35 1.95
CA LEU A 735 -62.54 -23.78 2.96
C LEU A 735 -63.83 -24.54 3.06
#